data_7cd5ad74985f3a4327d7230c8648c92d
#
_entry.id   7cd5ad74985f3a4327d7230c8648c92d
#
_cell.length_a   1.000
_cell.length_b   1.000
_cell.length_c   1.000
_cell.angle_alpha   90.00
_cell.angle_beta   90.00
_cell.angle_gamma   90.00
#
_symmetry.space_group_name_H-M   'P 1'
#
loop_
_entity.id
_entity.type
_entity.pdbx_description
1 polymer ?
#
loop_
_entity_poly.entity_id
_entity_poly.type
_entity_poly.pdbx_seq_one_letter_code
_entity_poly.pdbx_strand_id
1 'polypeptide(L)'
;MIKKRLLLSALLVVCVLIQGVFLLGILPRQILEVWKTIGGPAAWRGANFSQGQKFADYILFLNQYIPENARVVLPPIDQGAKALATTPIMQFFLAPRQVLNCNDQACAQNLSRENTYILIVNDFPGSGVEQNPQQRLMFDQAWGVLLPGGPASSPGPPLPAYKSLLEMGWAAVWPVLWLLVLTGCGYLWVQLLSPAFSPALKGALGYGLGLGLFSFLIALVSLIGGRLGAGASLGVTAFLVGLTSLAGFWIIRKTRTYKGIASQRAPVAPTLDAWLLVFLAFGLVAAAIAIGRGFSSADEIQIWGVKGYGIAAAGSIKTVTAWGTNTLPYPLHVPILISAFRMLFGEALPASKVLFSGYYLGLLVLIYVYLVQKQVRRSVAGLSACLVAATPFVFRHATIAYVNLPLTFYIVAGVLLLTLGLEESLDPYAPGKMLLSGLMFAAASWTRPEGLALSLLVIGSILGMVYLKRWGTLNRSWLAFLLTPLIVYELFWIWIKAQVYASQAEKAGLAAAASTQILQGSLHLAEALFVVRSAFLTLLTMKDWGVWGIGIGLAITLSLFVPVRGSKSPRLILLSGCLYLAVIIGVYYLASYDPAHDISWWVDTGLGRMMLPGVILLWIGGISGISLFYKAERIV
;
A
#
# COMPACT_ATOMS: atom_id res chain seq x y z
N MET A 1 14.66 26.38 -30.26
CA MET A 1 13.80 26.06 -29.11
C MET A 1 12.68 25.06 -29.44
N ILE A 2 11.84 25.29 -30.45
CA ILE A 2 10.74 24.37 -30.86
C ILE A 2 11.26 22.96 -31.13
N LYS A 3 12.39 22.79 -31.86
CA LYS A 3 13.00 21.49 -32.17
C LYS A 3 13.38 20.69 -30.92
N LYS A 4 14.00 21.31 -29.88
CA LYS A 4 14.40 20.63 -28.64
C LYS A 4 13.18 20.14 -27.83
N ARG A 5 12.06 20.90 -27.82
CA ARG A 5 10.82 20.53 -27.13
C ARG A 5 10.07 19.40 -27.83
N LEU A 6 10.06 19.43 -29.16
CA LEU A 6 9.53 18.33 -29.96
C LEU A 6 10.33 17.06 -29.71
N LEU A 7 11.67 17.17 -29.61
CA LEU A 7 12.54 16.04 -29.33
C LEU A 7 12.22 15.39 -27.97
N LEU A 8 12.04 16.18 -26.89
CA LEU A 8 11.71 15.63 -25.56
C LEU A 8 10.34 14.93 -25.59
N SER A 9 9.32 15.55 -26.22
CA SER A 9 8.01 14.92 -26.34
C SER A 9 8.07 13.64 -27.18
N ALA A 10 8.82 13.64 -28.28
CA ALA A 10 9.01 12.48 -29.14
C ALA A 10 9.75 11.35 -28.39
N LEU A 11 10.80 11.68 -27.64
CA LEU A 11 11.53 10.71 -26.82
C LEU A 11 10.61 10.08 -25.76
N LEU A 12 9.81 10.88 -25.06
CA LEU A 12 8.84 10.35 -24.08
C LEU A 12 7.77 9.48 -24.74
N VAL A 13 7.29 9.84 -25.93
CA VAL A 13 6.35 8.98 -26.70
C VAL A 13 7.00 7.63 -26.99
N VAL A 14 8.23 7.63 -27.51
CA VAL A 14 8.97 6.39 -27.80
C VAL A 14 9.15 5.58 -26.52
N CYS A 15 9.55 6.21 -25.41
CA CYS A 15 9.69 5.53 -24.12
C CYS A 15 8.36 4.92 -23.64
N VAL A 16 7.24 5.65 -23.75
CA VAL A 16 5.90 5.15 -23.37
C VAL A 16 5.49 3.98 -24.26
N LEU A 17 5.76 4.03 -25.57
CA LEU A 17 5.45 2.94 -26.49
C LEU A 17 6.28 1.69 -26.14
N ILE A 18 7.58 1.83 -25.91
CA ILE A 18 8.44 0.70 -25.50
C ILE A 18 7.95 0.14 -24.15
N GLN A 19 7.63 1.01 -23.20
CA GLN A 19 7.11 0.59 -21.89
C GLN A 19 5.77 -0.14 -22.04
N GLY A 20 4.91 0.33 -22.94
CA GLY A 20 3.65 -0.33 -23.30
C GLY A 20 3.87 -1.75 -23.84
N VAL A 21 4.92 -1.97 -24.65
CA VAL A 21 5.28 -3.33 -25.13
C VAL A 21 5.63 -4.25 -23.96
N PHE A 22 6.41 -3.79 -22.98
CA PHE A 22 6.72 -4.59 -21.78
C PHE A 22 5.45 -4.91 -20.98
N LEU A 23 4.55 -3.93 -20.80
CA LEU A 23 3.28 -4.15 -20.13
C LEU A 23 2.39 -5.12 -20.90
N LEU A 24 2.28 -4.97 -22.22
CA LEU A 24 1.52 -5.87 -23.09
C LEU A 24 2.08 -7.29 -23.10
N GLY A 25 3.37 -7.49 -22.83
CA GLY A 25 3.95 -8.82 -22.63
C GLY A 25 3.40 -9.56 -21.39
N ILE A 26 2.91 -8.82 -20.41
CA ILE A 26 2.41 -9.38 -19.14
C ILE A 26 0.88 -9.37 -19.07
N LEU A 27 0.25 -8.30 -19.55
CA LEU A 27 -1.17 -8.03 -19.39
C LEU A 27 -2.10 -9.10 -19.99
N PRO A 28 -1.92 -9.58 -21.23
CA PRO A 28 -2.79 -10.59 -21.82
C PRO A 28 -2.77 -11.91 -21.03
N ARG A 29 -1.59 -12.29 -20.52
CA ARG A 29 -1.46 -13.47 -19.67
C ARG A 29 -2.27 -13.33 -18.38
N GLN A 30 -2.16 -12.20 -17.70
CA GLN A 30 -2.91 -11.94 -16.47
C GLN A 30 -4.42 -11.90 -16.72
N ILE A 31 -4.86 -11.27 -17.81
CA ILE A 31 -6.28 -11.25 -18.21
C ILE A 31 -6.79 -12.67 -18.51
N LEU A 32 -6.02 -13.44 -19.28
CA LEU A 32 -6.40 -14.80 -19.63
C LEU A 32 -6.49 -15.72 -18.39
N GLU A 33 -5.54 -15.58 -17.46
CA GLU A 33 -5.55 -16.31 -16.19
C GLU A 33 -6.79 -15.95 -15.37
N VAL A 34 -7.12 -14.66 -15.23
CA VAL A 34 -8.35 -14.21 -14.57
C VAL A 34 -9.58 -14.78 -15.26
N TRP A 35 -9.63 -14.71 -16.59
CA TRP A 35 -10.75 -15.24 -17.37
C TRP A 35 -11.01 -16.73 -17.13
N LYS A 36 -9.93 -17.52 -17.11
CA LYS A 36 -10.03 -18.98 -16.88
C LYS A 36 -10.52 -19.33 -15.47
N THR A 37 -10.29 -18.47 -14.49
CA THR A 37 -10.54 -18.77 -13.08
C THR A 37 -11.77 -18.06 -12.51
N ILE A 38 -12.45 -17.22 -13.28
CA ILE A 38 -13.50 -16.32 -12.79
C ILE A 38 -14.70 -17.06 -12.17
N GLY A 39 -15.02 -18.26 -12.68
CA GLY A 39 -16.10 -19.10 -12.15
C GLY A 39 -15.81 -19.73 -10.79
N GLY A 40 -14.59 -19.67 -10.29
CA GLY A 40 -14.24 -20.20 -8.98
C GLY A 40 -14.50 -19.22 -7.84
N PRO A 41 -14.74 -19.71 -6.60
CA PRO A 41 -14.82 -18.87 -5.42
C PRO A 41 -13.56 -18.02 -5.23
N ALA A 42 -13.69 -16.86 -4.56
CA ALA A 42 -12.57 -15.93 -4.38
C ALA A 42 -11.36 -16.55 -3.67
N ALA A 43 -11.60 -17.34 -2.62
CA ALA A 43 -10.56 -18.06 -1.89
C ALA A 43 -9.84 -19.08 -2.81
N TRP A 44 -10.60 -19.81 -3.62
CA TRP A 44 -10.06 -20.76 -4.59
C TRP A 44 -9.18 -20.09 -5.63
N ARG A 45 -9.64 -18.96 -6.20
CA ARG A 45 -8.83 -18.21 -7.18
C ARG A 45 -7.50 -17.77 -6.58
N GLY A 46 -7.54 -17.14 -5.39
CA GLY A 46 -6.33 -16.72 -4.69
C GLY A 46 -5.39 -17.89 -4.38
N ALA A 47 -5.91 -19.00 -3.90
CA ALA A 47 -5.17 -20.21 -3.61
C ALA A 47 -4.55 -20.82 -4.89
N ASN A 48 -5.33 -20.88 -5.99
CA ASN A 48 -4.87 -21.40 -7.28
C ASN A 48 -3.72 -20.56 -7.87
N PHE A 49 -3.84 -19.22 -7.83
CA PHE A 49 -2.74 -18.34 -8.28
C PHE A 49 -1.52 -18.40 -7.38
N SER A 50 -1.70 -18.65 -6.09
CA SER A 50 -0.61 -18.69 -5.09
C SER A 50 0.15 -20.02 -5.10
N GLN A 51 -0.58 -21.14 -5.09
CA GLN A 51 -0.04 -22.48 -4.79
C GLN A 51 -0.45 -23.56 -5.82
N GLY A 52 -1.25 -23.21 -6.82
CA GLY A 52 -1.74 -24.11 -7.85
C GLY A 52 -3.08 -24.79 -7.54
N GLN A 53 -3.62 -25.45 -8.55
CA GLN A 53 -4.99 -25.98 -8.55
C GLN A 53 -5.24 -27.00 -7.43
N LYS A 54 -4.35 -27.97 -7.24
CA LYS A 54 -4.50 -29.01 -6.21
C LYS A 54 -4.68 -28.40 -4.82
N PHE A 55 -3.86 -27.39 -4.49
CA PHE A 55 -3.98 -26.67 -3.21
C PHE A 55 -5.33 -25.93 -3.10
N ALA A 56 -5.76 -25.28 -4.19
CA ALA A 56 -7.01 -24.53 -4.22
C ALA A 56 -8.22 -25.46 -4.03
N ASP A 57 -8.25 -26.61 -4.71
CA ASP A 57 -9.31 -27.60 -4.57
C ASP A 57 -9.35 -28.17 -3.16
N TYR A 58 -8.18 -28.40 -2.55
CA TYR A 58 -8.09 -28.85 -1.16
C TYR A 58 -8.57 -27.78 -0.17
N ILE A 59 -8.29 -26.51 -0.39
CA ILE A 59 -8.84 -25.40 0.43
C ILE A 59 -10.37 -25.37 0.33
N LEU A 60 -10.96 -25.61 -0.84
CA LEU A 60 -12.43 -25.72 -0.96
C LEU A 60 -12.99 -26.89 -0.15
N PHE A 61 -12.37 -28.05 -0.29
CA PHE A 61 -12.71 -29.25 0.47
C PHE A 61 -12.67 -28.97 1.99
N LEU A 62 -11.60 -28.38 2.50
CA LEU A 62 -11.50 -28.06 3.92
C LEU A 62 -12.58 -27.07 4.38
N ASN A 63 -12.86 -26.03 3.60
CA ASN A 63 -13.90 -25.05 3.92
C ASN A 63 -15.32 -25.66 3.92
N GLN A 64 -15.53 -26.71 3.13
CA GLN A 64 -16.82 -27.43 3.06
C GLN A 64 -17.07 -28.35 4.27
N TYR A 65 -16.02 -29.00 4.77
CA TYR A 65 -16.16 -30.04 5.79
C TYR A 65 -15.77 -29.63 7.21
N ILE A 66 -15.04 -28.53 7.37
CA ILE A 66 -14.63 -28.03 8.68
C ILE A 66 -15.53 -26.85 9.09
N PRO A 67 -16.23 -26.91 10.25
CA PRO A 67 -17.05 -25.82 10.75
C PRO A 67 -16.26 -24.54 10.99
N GLU A 68 -16.90 -23.37 10.88
CA GLU A 68 -16.23 -22.06 11.03
C GLU A 68 -15.67 -21.81 12.44
N ASN A 69 -16.26 -22.42 13.47
CA ASN A 69 -15.81 -22.30 14.86
C ASN A 69 -14.75 -23.34 15.25
N ALA A 70 -14.30 -24.17 14.31
CA ALA A 70 -13.32 -25.23 14.55
C ALA A 70 -11.90 -24.71 14.69
N ARG A 71 -11.05 -25.56 15.32
CA ARG A 71 -9.59 -25.45 15.29
C ARG A 71 -9.02 -26.41 14.27
N VAL A 72 -8.00 -25.97 13.55
CA VAL A 72 -7.34 -26.76 12.52
C VAL A 72 -5.86 -26.89 12.83
N VAL A 73 -5.41 -28.12 12.98
CA VAL A 73 -4.00 -28.44 13.25
C VAL A 73 -3.28 -28.73 11.95
N LEU A 74 -2.18 -28.03 11.70
CA LEU A 74 -1.34 -28.17 10.53
C LEU A 74 -0.22 -29.18 10.77
N PRO A 75 0.31 -29.80 9.66
CA PRO A 75 1.51 -30.62 9.77
C PRO A 75 2.75 -29.77 10.09
N PRO A 76 3.85 -30.38 10.58
CA PRO A 76 5.16 -29.76 10.71
C PRO A 76 5.69 -29.24 9.36
N ILE A 77 6.51 -28.18 9.39
CA ILE A 77 7.02 -27.50 8.18
C ILE A 77 7.91 -28.42 7.31
N ASP A 78 8.56 -29.37 7.90
CA ASP A 78 9.48 -30.33 7.28
C ASP A 78 8.79 -31.54 6.62
N GLN A 79 7.49 -31.71 6.83
CA GLN A 79 6.73 -32.85 6.29
C GLN A 79 6.02 -32.56 4.94
N GLY A 80 6.72 -32.02 3.97
CA GLY A 80 6.39 -32.14 2.55
C GLY A 80 5.66 -30.95 1.90
N ALA A 81 4.50 -30.53 2.31
CA ALA A 81 3.76 -29.47 1.62
C ALA A 81 3.89 -28.12 2.36
N LYS A 82 4.97 -27.39 2.08
CA LYS A 82 5.33 -26.13 2.77
C LYS A 82 4.15 -25.16 2.94
N ALA A 83 3.29 -25.02 1.93
CA ALA A 83 2.13 -24.13 2.00
C ALA A 83 1.12 -24.60 3.06
N LEU A 84 0.87 -25.92 3.18
CA LEU A 84 -0.06 -26.51 4.14
C LEU A 84 0.46 -26.44 5.59
N ALA A 85 1.77 -26.37 5.77
CA ALA A 85 2.42 -26.22 7.06
C ALA A 85 2.63 -24.76 7.48
N THR A 86 2.38 -23.80 6.59
CA THR A 86 2.60 -22.37 6.85
C THR A 86 1.37 -21.74 7.49
N THR A 87 1.40 -21.51 8.79
CA THR A 87 0.27 -20.98 9.58
C THR A 87 -0.38 -19.73 8.98
N PRO A 88 0.32 -18.66 8.58
CA PRO A 88 -0.31 -17.48 8.02
C PRO A 88 -1.05 -17.76 6.70
N ILE A 89 -0.56 -18.66 5.85
CA ILE A 89 -1.23 -19.04 4.59
C ILE A 89 -2.53 -19.77 4.90
N MET A 90 -2.44 -20.80 5.72
CA MET A 90 -3.62 -21.59 6.05
C MET A 90 -4.62 -20.80 6.88
N GLN A 91 -4.18 -19.96 7.81
CA GLN A 91 -5.04 -19.05 8.56
C GLN A 91 -5.81 -18.10 7.65
N PHE A 92 -5.17 -17.56 6.60
CA PHE A 92 -5.84 -16.71 5.63
C PHE A 92 -6.95 -17.45 4.88
N PHE A 93 -6.67 -18.65 4.34
CA PHE A 93 -7.63 -19.39 3.53
C PHE A 93 -8.70 -20.13 4.34
N LEU A 94 -8.45 -20.42 5.60
CA LEU A 94 -9.39 -21.12 6.49
C LEU A 94 -10.10 -20.21 7.48
N ALA A 95 -9.82 -18.90 7.50
CA ALA A 95 -10.52 -17.97 8.38
C ALA A 95 -12.06 -18.04 8.17
N PRO A 96 -12.89 -18.03 9.26
CA PRO A 96 -12.55 -17.60 10.63
C PRO A 96 -12.00 -18.69 11.55
N ARG A 97 -11.76 -19.92 11.08
CA ARG A 97 -11.21 -21.04 11.87
C ARG A 97 -9.85 -20.66 12.46
N GLN A 98 -9.58 -21.13 13.67
CA GLN A 98 -8.27 -20.94 14.28
C GLN A 98 -7.30 -22.02 13.80
N VAL A 99 -6.17 -21.63 13.25
CA VAL A 99 -5.14 -22.54 12.73
C VAL A 99 -3.97 -22.63 13.71
N LEU A 100 -3.52 -23.85 14.00
CA LEU A 100 -2.41 -24.16 14.89
C LEU A 100 -1.38 -25.02 14.16
N ASN A 101 -0.10 -24.77 14.34
CA ASN A 101 0.96 -25.60 13.77
C ASN A 101 1.52 -26.57 14.82
N CYS A 102 1.85 -27.76 14.40
CA CYS A 102 2.33 -28.89 15.23
C CYS A 102 3.85 -28.90 15.40
N ASN A 103 4.52 -27.78 15.55
CA ASN A 103 5.98 -27.72 15.69
C ASN A 103 6.49 -27.97 17.13
N ASP A 104 5.59 -28.14 18.13
CA ASP A 104 5.96 -28.28 19.53
C ASP A 104 5.12 -29.29 20.30
N GLN A 105 5.52 -29.57 21.56
CA GLN A 105 4.81 -30.47 22.46
C GLN A 105 3.35 -30.04 22.75
N ALA A 106 3.02 -28.77 22.61
CA ALA A 106 1.65 -28.27 22.79
C ALA A 106 0.69 -28.82 21.71
N CYS A 107 1.19 -29.29 20.59
CA CYS A 107 0.39 -29.94 19.57
C CYS A 107 -0.29 -31.21 20.12
N ALA A 108 0.42 -32.08 20.82
CA ALA A 108 -0.14 -33.30 21.39
C ALA A 108 -1.29 -33.01 22.37
N GLN A 109 -1.20 -31.92 23.14
CA GLN A 109 -2.26 -31.47 24.06
C GLN A 109 -3.47 -30.88 23.33
N ASN A 110 -3.28 -30.32 22.12
CA ASN A 110 -4.36 -29.78 21.30
C ASN A 110 -5.09 -30.87 20.50
N LEU A 111 -4.46 -32.01 20.24
CA LEU A 111 -5.04 -33.14 19.50
C LEU A 111 -6.21 -33.80 20.24
N SER A 112 -6.27 -33.71 21.57
CA SER A 112 -7.31 -34.29 22.42
C SER A 112 -8.53 -33.39 22.68
N ARG A 113 -8.56 -32.16 22.13
CA ARG A 113 -9.65 -31.20 22.39
C ARG A 113 -10.82 -31.39 21.43
N GLU A 114 -12.03 -31.27 21.95
CA GLU A 114 -13.26 -31.22 21.17
C GLU A 114 -13.18 -30.12 20.08
N ASN A 115 -13.82 -30.37 18.92
CA ASN A 115 -13.85 -29.45 17.78
C ASN A 115 -12.47 -29.13 17.14
N THR A 116 -11.51 -30.07 17.25
CA THR A 116 -10.19 -29.94 16.67
C THR A 116 -10.03 -30.88 15.48
N TYR A 117 -9.77 -30.33 14.32
CA TYR A 117 -9.57 -31.01 13.03
C TYR A 117 -8.08 -31.06 12.72
N ILE A 118 -7.57 -32.22 12.30
CA ILE A 118 -6.15 -32.38 11.97
C ILE A 118 -6.01 -32.62 10.48
N LEU A 119 -5.18 -31.83 9.82
CA LEU A 119 -4.91 -32.04 8.39
C LEU A 119 -4.11 -33.31 8.21
N ILE A 120 -4.55 -34.17 7.30
CA ILE A 120 -3.79 -35.31 6.84
C ILE A 120 -2.99 -34.83 5.63
N VAL A 121 -1.65 -34.92 5.72
CA VAL A 121 -0.73 -34.54 4.64
C VAL A 121 0.37 -35.59 4.57
N ASN A 122 0.36 -36.41 3.52
CA ASN A 122 1.23 -37.58 3.39
C ASN A 122 1.14 -38.49 4.62
N ASP A 123 2.23 -38.66 5.37
CA ASP A 123 2.31 -39.54 6.55
C ASP A 123 1.91 -38.83 7.88
N PHE A 124 1.59 -37.54 7.86
CA PHE A 124 1.11 -36.83 9.03
C PHE A 124 -0.40 -37.06 9.21
N PRO A 125 -0.94 -37.29 10.42
CA PRO A 125 -0.32 -37.17 11.75
C PRO A 125 0.43 -38.43 12.23
N GLY A 126 0.67 -39.42 11.41
CA GLY A 126 1.35 -40.66 11.80
C GLY A 126 0.46 -41.70 12.48
N SER A 127 0.96 -42.93 12.64
CA SER A 127 0.19 -44.08 13.14
C SER A 127 -0.24 -43.99 14.61
N GLY A 128 0.34 -43.11 15.40
CA GLY A 128 0.03 -42.95 16.84
C GLY A 128 -1.27 -42.20 17.16
N VAL A 129 -1.88 -41.52 16.18
CA VAL A 129 -3.15 -40.77 16.33
C VAL A 129 -4.35 -41.57 15.82
N GLU A 130 -4.11 -42.80 15.33
CA GLU A 130 -5.12 -43.66 14.71
C GLU A 130 -6.07 -44.29 15.73
N GLN A 131 -7.09 -43.55 16.15
CA GLN A 131 -8.11 -44.16 17.02
C GLN A 131 -9.35 -44.68 16.26
N ASN A 132 -9.62 -44.22 15.04
CA ASN A 132 -10.78 -44.75 14.28
C ASN A 132 -10.69 -44.41 12.78
N PRO A 133 -10.61 -45.40 11.86
CA PRO A 133 -10.60 -45.17 10.41
C PRO A 133 -11.84 -44.42 9.88
N GLN A 134 -13.01 -44.51 10.57
CA GLN A 134 -14.23 -43.84 10.21
C GLN A 134 -14.18 -42.29 10.38
N GLN A 135 -13.14 -41.79 11.00
CA GLN A 135 -12.94 -40.36 11.22
C GLN A 135 -12.07 -39.70 10.13
N ARG A 136 -11.55 -40.45 9.18
CA ARG A 136 -10.73 -39.92 8.08
C ARG A 136 -11.62 -39.54 6.90
N LEU A 137 -11.58 -38.29 6.51
CA LEU A 137 -12.14 -37.82 5.26
C LEU A 137 -11.02 -37.46 4.29
N MET A 138 -10.82 -38.29 3.29
CA MET A 138 -9.72 -38.11 2.32
C MET A 138 -10.17 -37.22 1.15
N PHE A 139 -9.31 -36.25 0.79
CA PHE A 139 -9.44 -35.46 -0.42
C PHE A 139 -8.84 -36.22 -1.64
N ASP A 140 -7.65 -36.78 -1.42
CA ASP A 140 -6.98 -37.68 -2.36
C ASP A 140 -6.18 -38.76 -1.59
N GLN A 141 -5.26 -39.44 -2.26
CA GLN A 141 -4.45 -40.49 -1.62
C GLN A 141 -3.48 -39.97 -0.54
N ALA A 142 -3.10 -38.66 -0.60
CA ALA A 142 -2.09 -38.08 0.27
C ALA A 142 -2.64 -36.99 1.21
N TRP A 143 -3.77 -36.39 0.88
CA TRP A 143 -4.34 -35.26 1.62
C TRP A 143 -5.74 -35.56 2.09
N GLY A 144 -6.09 -35.09 3.28
CA GLY A 144 -7.40 -35.27 3.89
C GLY A 144 -7.51 -34.50 5.21
N VAL A 145 -8.52 -34.84 5.99
CA VAL A 145 -8.74 -34.29 7.32
C VAL A 145 -9.21 -35.40 8.27
N LEU A 146 -8.69 -35.39 9.50
CA LEU A 146 -9.14 -36.21 10.60
C LEU A 146 -10.21 -35.43 11.36
N LEU A 147 -11.40 -36.02 11.50
CA LEU A 147 -12.55 -35.45 12.18
C LEU A 147 -12.49 -35.70 13.68
N PRO A 148 -12.91 -34.77 14.56
CA PRO A 148 -13.09 -35.06 15.98
C PRO A 148 -14.23 -36.07 16.16
N GLY A 149 -14.07 -37.04 17.06
CA GLY A 149 -14.90 -38.22 17.28
C GLY A 149 -16.43 -38.03 17.25
N GLY A 150 -16.99 -38.03 16.05
CA GLY A 150 -18.41 -37.92 15.77
C GLY A 150 -18.70 -38.30 14.32
N PRO A 151 -19.97 -38.52 13.93
CA PRO A 151 -20.32 -38.74 12.53
C PRO A 151 -19.91 -37.55 11.69
N ALA A 152 -19.38 -37.80 10.49
CA ALA A 152 -18.99 -36.76 9.55
C ALA A 152 -20.13 -35.74 9.41
N SER A 153 -19.88 -34.49 9.75
CA SER A 153 -20.85 -33.43 9.53
C SER A 153 -21.20 -33.37 8.04
N SER A 154 -22.48 -33.17 7.75
CA SER A 154 -22.92 -32.92 6.37
C SER A 154 -22.11 -31.74 5.80
N PRO A 155 -21.73 -31.81 4.49
CA PRO A 155 -21.00 -30.73 3.88
C PRO A 155 -21.73 -29.39 4.06
N GLY A 156 -20.95 -28.36 4.43
CA GLY A 156 -21.47 -27.00 4.55
C GLY A 156 -21.91 -26.43 3.19
N PRO A 157 -22.54 -25.28 3.18
CA PRO A 157 -22.94 -24.62 1.93
C PRO A 157 -21.71 -24.33 1.08
N PRO A 158 -21.82 -24.44 -0.27
CA PRO A 158 -20.70 -24.13 -1.15
C PRO A 158 -20.30 -22.65 -1.01
N LEU A 159 -19.01 -22.39 -1.10
CA LEU A 159 -18.51 -21.02 -1.09
C LEU A 159 -19.06 -20.23 -2.28
N PRO A 160 -19.43 -18.96 -2.08
CA PRO A 160 -19.96 -18.13 -3.15
C PRO A 160 -18.96 -17.97 -4.30
N ALA A 161 -19.43 -18.21 -5.52
CA ALA A 161 -18.66 -18.10 -6.75
C ALA A 161 -19.36 -17.12 -7.71
N TYR A 162 -18.57 -16.38 -8.48
CA TYR A 162 -19.12 -15.54 -9.54
C TYR A 162 -19.32 -16.36 -10.81
N LYS A 163 -20.52 -16.27 -11.40
CA LYS A 163 -20.82 -16.95 -12.67
C LYS A 163 -20.28 -16.20 -13.88
N SER A 164 -19.95 -14.90 -13.73
CA SER A 164 -19.50 -14.05 -14.82
C SER A 164 -18.69 -12.84 -14.32
N LEU A 165 -17.95 -12.20 -15.25
CA LEU A 165 -17.30 -10.91 -15.01
C LEU A 165 -18.29 -9.83 -14.59
N LEU A 166 -19.52 -9.89 -15.08
CA LEU A 166 -20.58 -8.94 -14.75
C LEU A 166 -20.98 -9.06 -13.27
N GLU A 167 -21.19 -10.27 -12.77
CA GLU A 167 -21.49 -10.49 -11.34
C GLU A 167 -20.35 -10.02 -10.45
N MET A 168 -19.10 -10.31 -10.83
CA MET A 168 -17.93 -9.80 -10.13
C MET A 168 -17.89 -8.27 -10.13
N GLY A 169 -18.23 -7.64 -11.26
CA GLY A 169 -18.35 -6.19 -11.38
C GLY A 169 -19.41 -5.62 -10.45
N TRP A 170 -20.61 -6.23 -10.41
CA TRP A 170 -21.68 -5.83 -9.50
C TRP A 170 -21.28 -5.96 -8.03
N ALA A 171 -20.60 -7.02 -7.65
CA ALA A 171 -20.08 -7.19 -6.29
C ALA A 171 -19.08 -6.08 -5.89
N ALA A 172 -18.39 -5.47 -6.85
CA ALA A 172 -17.48 -4.36 -6.61
C ALA A 172 -18.16 -2.98 -6.53
N VAL A 173 -19.42 -2.83 -6.97
CA VAL A 173 -20.10 -1.52 -7.02
C VAL A 173 -20.21 -0.89 -5.63
N TRP A 174 -20.74 -1.61 -4.65
CA TRP A 174 -20.91 -1.08 -3.29
C TRP A 174 -19.57 -0.74 -2.61
N PRO A 175 -18.53 -1.59 -2.66
CA PRO A 175 -17.18 -1.23 -2.26
C PRO A 175 -16.67 0.05 -2.90
N VAL A 176 -16.83 0.22 -4.21
CA VAL A 176 -16.40 1.43 -4.94
C VAL A 176 -17.19 2.65 -4.49
N LEU A 177 -18.52 2.55 -4.34
CA LEU A 177 -19.35 3.65 -3.83
C LEU A 177 -18.92 4.08 -2.44
N TRP A 178 -18.64 3.14 -1.55
CA TRP A 178 -18.13 3.44 -0.21
C TRP A 178 -16.77 4.16 -0.27
N LEU A 179 -15.85 3.73 -1.14
CA LEU A 179 -14.58 4.42 -1.36
C LEU A 179 -14.79 5.84 -1.90
N LEU A 180 -15.77 6.05 -2.77
CA LEU A 180 -16.12 7.39 -3.27
C LEU A 180 -16.66 8.28 -2.17
N VAL A 181 -17.45 7.75 -1.22
CA VAL A 181 -17.90 8.52 -0.03
C VAL A 181 -16.69 8.95 0.81
N LEU A 182 -15.77 8.05 1.14
CA LEU A 182 -14.56 8.39 1.90
C LEU A 182 -13.68 9.40 1.12
N THR A 183 -13.54 9.21 -0.19
CA THR A 183 -12.85 10.17 -1.07
C THR A 183 -13.51 11.54 -1.03
N GLY A 184 -14.83 11.59 -1.07
CA GLY A 184 -15.63 12.82 -0.96
C GLY A 184 -15.38 13.55 0.36
N CYS A 185 -15.36 12.83 1.48
CA CYS A 185 -15.00 13.39 2.77
C CYS A 185 -13.59 14.01 2.74
N GLY A 186 -12.59 13.25 2.28
CA GLY A 186 -11.23 13.76 2.16
C GLY A 186 -11.12 14.93 1.17
N TYR A 187 -11.83 14.88 0.02
CA TYR A 187 -11.90 15.98 -0.96
C TYR A 187 -12.36 17.29 -0.32
N LEU A 188 -13.40 17.25 0.48
CA LEU A 188 -13.93 18.44 1.15
C LEU A 188 -12.93 18.99 2.18
N TRP A 189 -12.20 18.15 2.90
CA TRP A 189 -11.12 18.59 3.77
C TRP A 189 -9.98 19.24 2.98
N VAL A 190 -9.57 18.66 1.84
CA VAL A 190 -8.57 19.29 0.96
C VAL A 190 -9.08 20.62 0.40
N GLN A 191 -10.37 20.70 0.02
CA GLN A 191 -11.01 21.94 -0.44
C GLN A 191 -10.97 23.03 0.63
N LEU A 192 -11.13 22.68 1.91
CA LEU A 192 -11.05 23.58 3.05
C LEU A 192 -9.65 24.15 3.24
N LEU A 193 -8.67 23.28 3.24
CA LEU A 193 -7.29 23.62 3.57
C LEU A 193 -6.56 24.25 2.37
N SER A 194 -7.00 23.97 1.15
CA SER A 194 -6.36 24.45 -0.07
C SER A 194 -7.35 24.58 -1.24
N PRO A 195 -8.26 25.58 -1.20
CA PRO A 195 -9.33 25.74 -2.19
C PRO A 195 -8.82 26.00 -3.60
N ALA A 196 -7.61 26.54 -3.75
CA ALA A 196 -6.99 26.83 -5.04
C ALA A 196 -6.55 25.59 -5.83
N PHE A 197 -6.50 24.41 -5.21
CA PHE A 197 -6.14 23.17 -5.92
C PHE A 197 -7.19 22.80 -6.97
N SER A 198 -6.75 22.19 -8.08
CA SER A 198 -7.66 21.65 -9.10
C SER A 198 -8.54 20.54 -8.53
N PRO A 199 -9.75 20.31 -9.07
CA PRO A 199 -10.62 19.22 -8.64
C PRO A 199 -9.95 17.84 -8.69
N ALA A 200 -9.14 17.58 -9.71
CA ALA A 200 -8.41 16.33 -9.86
C ALA A 200 -7.39 16.12 -8.72
N LEU A 201 -6.62 17.16 -8.37
CA LEU A 201 -5.67 17.09 -7.24
C LEU A 201 -6.40 16.89 -5.91
N LYS A 202 -7.53 17.61 -5.71
CA LYS A 202 -8.36 17.42 -4.51
C LYS A 202 -8.91 16.00 -4.41
N GLY A 203 -9.33 15.42 -5.53
CA GLY A 203 -9.79 14.03 -5.59
C GLY A 203 -8.68 13.04 -5.22
N ALA A 204 -7.50 13.20 -5.82
CA ALA A 204 -6.36 12.33 -5.53
C ALA A 204 -5.92 12.40 -4.06
N LEU A 205 -5.74 13.63 -3.52
CA LEU A 205 -5.39 13.83 -2.11
C LEU A 205 -6.53 13.40 -1.17
N GLY A 206 -7.78 13.67 -1.56
CA GLY A 206 -8.98 13.30 -0.82
C GLY A 206 -9.13 11.79 -0.66
N TYR A 207 -8.75 11.01 -1.68
CA TYR A 207 -8.71 9.56 -1.59
C TYR A 207 -7.81 9.08 -0.44
N GLY A 208 -6.55 9.50 -0.43
CA GLY A 208 -5.62 9.11 0.64
C GLY A 208 -6.06 9.64 2.01
N LEU A 209 -6.47 10.90 2.09
CA LEU A 209 -6.88 11.52 3.35
C LEU A 209 -8.13 10.86 3.95
N GLY A 210 -9.14 10.57 3.13
CA GLY A 210 -10.36 9.91 3.57
C GLY A 210 -10.10 8.52 4.12
N LEU A 211 -9.27 7.71 3.43
CA LEU A 211 -8.87 6.38 3.87
C LEU A 211 -7.99 6.43 5.14
N GLY A 212 -7.05 7.38 5.20
CA GLY A 212 -6.20 7.59 6.37
C GLY A 212 -7.00 7.92 7.63
N LEU A 213 -7.91 8.89 7.54
CA LEU A 213 -8.78 9.29 8.64
C LEU A 213 -9.73 8.16 9.06
N PHE A 214 -10.34 7.45 8.09
CA PHE A 214 -11.22 6.34 8.39
C PHE A 214 -10.48 5.24 9.17
N SER A 215 -9.34 4.78 8.68
CA SER A 215 -8.58 3.72 9.35
C SER A 215 -8.06 4.11 10.73
N PHE A 216 -7.67 5.37 10.90
CA PHE A 216 -7.27 5.92 12.20
C PHE A 216 -8.44 5.90 13.20
N LEU A 217 -9.63 6.36 12.80
CA LEU A 217 -10.82 6.37 13.66
C LEU A 217 -11.29 4.95 14.00
N ILE A 218 -11.27 4.01 13.06
CA ILE A 218 -11.58 2.60 13.36
C ILE A 218 -10.61 2.02 14.38
N ALA A 219 -9.31 2.30 14.25
CA ALA A 219 -8.33 1.87 15.24
C ALA A 219 -8.61 2.49 16.62
N LEU A 220 -8.94 3.77 16.67
CA LEU A 220 -9.31 4.47 17.90
C LEU A 220 -10.54 3.83 18.57
N VAL A 221 -11.61 3.57 17.81
CA VAL A 221 -12.81 2.87 18.31
C VAL A 221 -12.44 1.53 18.94
N SER A 222 -11.58 0.76 18.28
CA SER A 222 -11.16 -0.54 18.82
C SER A 222 -10.31 -0.43 20.08
N LEU A 223 -9.43 0.56 20.18
CA LEU A 223 -8.55 0.76 21.35
C LEU A 223 -9.35 1.16 22.60
N ILE A 224 -10.37 2.01 22.45
CA ILE A 224 -11.25 2.41 23.58
C ILE A 224 -12.27 1.32 23.97
N GLY A 225 -12.17 0.12 23.39
CA GLY A 225 -13.00 -1.03 23.74
C GLY A 225 -14.23 -1.24 22.85
N GLY A 226 -14.41 -0.44 21.79
CA GLY A 226 -15.47 -0.64 20.82
C GLY A 226 -15.27 -1.93 20.02
N ARG A 227 -16.34 -2.73 19.86
CA ARG A 227 -16.32 -3.90 18.99
C ARG A 227 -16.41 -3.45 17.52
N LEU A 228 -15.48 -3.92 16.72
CA LEU A 228 -15.48 -3.67 15.27
C LEU A 228 -16.48 -4.61 14.56
N GLY A 229 -17.16 -4.07 13.57
CA GLY A 229 -18.11 -4.77 12.72
C GLY A 229 -18.65 -3.83 11.66
N ALA A 230 -19.65 -4.27 10.90
CA ALA A 230 -20.33 -3.45 9.89
C ALA A 230 -20.89 -2.16 10.50
N GLY A 231 -21.54 -2.24 11.67
CA GLY A 231 -22.10 -1.08 12.38
C GLY A 231 -21.03 -0.05 12.77
N ALA A 232 -19.87 -0.47 13.30
CA ALA A 232 -18.77 0.42 13.63
C ALA A 232 -18.20 1.09 12.37
N SER A 233 -18.02 0.33 11.28
CA SER A 233 -17.52 0.85 10.00
C SER A 233 -18.47 1.87 9.38
N LEU A 234 -19.78 1.60 9.41
CA LEU A 234 -20.81 2.55 8.94
C LEU A 234 -20.92 3.76 9.86
N GLY A 235 -20.83 3.57 11.19
CA GLY A 235 -20.85 4.65 12.18
C GLY A 235 -19.69 5.61 12.00
N VAL A 236 -18.47 5.12 11.82
CA VAL A 236 -17.29 5.97 11.52
C VAL A 236 -17.43 6.67 10.17
N THR A 237 -17.97 5.97 9.15
CA THR A 237 -18.26 6.61 7.86
C THR A 237 -19.27 7.74 8.00
N ALA A 238 -20.38 7.50 8.70
CA ALA A 238 -21.41 8.53 8.97
C ALA A 238 -20.85 9.70 9.79
N PHE A 239 -20.03 9.42 10.79
CA PHE A 239 -19.34 10.46 11.58
C PHE A 239 -18.45 11.34 10.69
N LEU A 240 -17.64 10.72 9.81
CA LEU A 240 -16.81 11.48 8.87
C LEU A 240 -17.66 12.33 7.91
N VAL A 241 -18.74 11.77 7.38
CA VAL A 241 -19.67 12.52 6.51
C VAL A 241 -20.30 13.69 7.28
N GLY A 242 -20.78 13.44 8.50
CA GLY A 242 -21.38 14.49 9.36
C GLY A 242 -20.40 15.61 9.69
N LEU A 243 -19.20 15.26 10.16
CA LEU A 243 -18.14 16.22 10.48
C LEU A 243 -17.75 17.05 9.26
N THR A 244 -17.60 16.41 8.11
CA THR A 244 -17.23 17.06 6.84
C THR A 244 -18.36 17.99 6.35
N SER A 245 -19.63 17.57 6.50
CA SER A 245 -20.79 18.37 6.12
C SER A 245 -20.92 19.62 7.01
N LEU A 246 -20.72 19.48 8.31
CA LEU A 246 -20.69 20.61 9.26
C LEU A 246 -19.59 21.61 8.92
N ALA A 247 -18.38 21.11 8.65
CA ALA A 247 -17.27 21.94 8.23
C ALA A 247 -17.57 22.66 6.90
N GLY A 248 -18.15 21.96 5.92
CA GLY A 248 -18.61 22.55 4.65
C GLY A 248 -19.66 23.61 4.84
N PHE A 249 -20.67 23.37 5.67
CA PHE A 249 -21.72 24.33 5.98
C PHE A 249 -21.17 25.61 6.63
N TRP A 250 -20.27 25.45 7.61
CA TRP A 250 -19.62 26.59 8.29
C TRP A 250 -18.85 27.48 7.31
N ILE A 251 -18.18 26.87 6.30
CA ILE A 251 -17.44 27.60 5.27
C ILE A 251 -18.38 28.34 4.33
N ILE A 252 -19.43 27.68 3.83
CA ILE A 252 -20.40 28.33 2.95
C ILE A 252 -21.00 29.54 3.64
N ARG A 253 -21.28 29.44 4.93
CA ARG A 253 -21.78 30.56 5.73
C ARG A 253 -20.75 31.70 5.85
N LYS A 254 -19.46 31.35 6.11
CA LYS A 254 -18.38 32.33 6.23
C LYS A 254 -18.02 32.99 4.89
N THR A 255 -17.99 32.23 3.79
CA THR A 255 -17.67 32.76 2.46
C THR A 255 -18.75 33.63 1.87
N ARG A 256 -20.04 33.43 2.25
CA ARG A 256 -21.12 34.35 1.90
C ARG A 256 -20.90 35.74 2.50
N THR A 257 -20.23 35.80 3.65
CA THR A 257 -19.90 37.08 4.33
C THR A 257 -18.68 37.78 3.67
N TYR A 258 -17.81 37.02 2.96
CA TYR A 258 -16.56 37.52 2.34
C TYR A 258 -16.59 37.62 0.81
N LYS A 259 -17.76 37.62 0.17
CA LYS A 259 -17.90 37.69 -1.30
C LYS A 259 -17.22 38.90 -1.99
N GLY A 260 -16.63 39.84 -1.22
CA GLY A 260 -15.95 41.01 -1.76
C GLY A 260 -14.51 40.80 -2.24
N ILE A 261 -13.81 39.74 -1.82
CA ILE A 261 -12.34 39.62 -2.04
C ILE A 261 -11.96 38.48 -2.99
N ALA A 262 -12.85 37.50 -3.22
CA ALA A 262 -12.52 36.27 -3.94
C ALA A 262 -12.72 36.32 -5.49
N SER A 263 -13.03 37.50 -6.03
CA SER A 263 -13.48 37.67 -7.43
C SER A 263 -12.37 37.68 -8.51
N GLN A 264 -11.08 37.49 -8.19
CA GLN A 264 -10.02 37.76 -9.16
C GLN A 264 -9.32 36.55 -9.81
N ARG A 265 -9.62 35.32 -9.40
CA ARG A 265 -9.15 34.16 -10.15
C ARG A 265 -10.35 33.35 -10.63
N ALA A 266 -10.82 33.63 -11.84
CA ALA A 266 -11.80 32.79 -12.48
C ALA A 266 -11.34 31.32 -12.42
N PRO A 267 -12.19 30.39 -11.91
CA PRO A 267 -11.87 28.98 -11.96
C PRO A 267 -11.67 28.61 -13.43
N VAL A 268 -10.49 28.12 -13.77
CA VAL A 268 -10.26 27.49 -15.07
C VAL A 268 -11.35 26.42 -15.20
N ALA A 269 -12.25 26.60 -16.16
CA ALA A 269 -13.34 25.66 -16.41
C ALA A 269 -12.75 24.25 -16.48
N PRO A 270 -13.38 23.25 -15.84
CA PRO A 270 -12.91 21.88 -15.87
C PRO A 270 -13.08 21.34 -17.30
N THR A 271 -12.11 21.63 -18.16
CA THR A 271 -12.01 20.91 -19.42
C THR A 271 -11.65 19.47 -19.08
N LEU A 272 -12.49 18.54 -19.51
CA LEU A 272 -12.22 17.11 -19.39
C LEU A 272 -10.84 16.85 -20.02
N ASP A 273 -9.86 16.57 -19.17
CA ASP A 273 -8.49 16.39 -19.63
C ASP A 273 -8.33 14.93 -20.08
N ALA A 274 -8.03 14.72 -21.35
CA ALA A 274 -7.88 13.40 -21.95
C ALA A 274 -6.88 12.51 -21.16
N TRP A 275 -5.87 13.10 -20.53
CA TRP A 275 -4.91 12.36 -19.69
C TRP A 275 -5.57 11.72 -18.46
N LEU A 276 -6.53 12.40 -17.84
CA LEU A 276 -7.27 11.83 -16.71
C LEU A 276 -8.08 10.61 -17.12
N LEU A 277 -8.64 10.60 -18.33
CA LEU A 277 -9.33 9.42 -18.87
C LEU A 277 -8.36 8.25 -19.14
N VAL A 278 -7.16 8.54 -19.64
CA VAL A 278 -6.10 7.53 -19.82
C VAL A 278 -5.70 6.93 -18.47
N PHE A 279 -5.50 7.76 -17.43
CA PHE A 279 -5.15 7.25 -16.09
C PHE A 279 -6.29 6.45 -15.48
N LEU A 280 -7.54 6.89 -15.67
CA LEU A 280 -8.72 6.14 -15.26
C LEU A 280 -8.76 4.75 -15.93
N ALA A 281 -8.47 4.67 -17.23
CA ALA A 281 -8.41 3.39 -17.95
C ALA A 281 -7.36 2.46 -17.35
N PHE A 282 -6.15 2.95 -17.07
CA PHE A 282 -5.12 2.17 -16.36
C PHE A 282 -5.60 1.69 -14.98
N GLY A 283 -6.24 2.57 -14.21
CA GLY A 283 -6.80 2.24 -12.89
C GLY A 283 -7.88 1.17 -12.95
N LEU A 284 -8.79 1.26 -13.92
CA LEU A 284 -9.87 0.29 -14.12
C LEU A 284 -9.34 -1.10 -14.54
N VAL A 285 -8.37 -1.14 -15.45
CA VAL A 285 -7.72 -2.40 -15.87
C VAL A 285 -7.01 -3.03 -14.66
N ALA A 286 -6.26 -2.25 -13.89
CA ALA A 286 -5.60 -2.74 -12.69
C ALA A 286 -6.62 -3.27 -11.66
N ALA A 287 -7.73 -2.57 -11.43
CA ALA A 287 -8.80 -2.98 -10.53
C ALA A 287 -9.47 -4.31 -10.97
N ALA A 288 -9.77 -4.45 -12.25
CA ALA A 288 -10.35 -5.67 -12.81
C ALA A 288 -9.44 -6.89 -12.60
N ILE A 289 -8.14 -6.74 -12.87
CA ILE A 289 -7.16 -7.80 -12.63
C ILE A 289 -7.02 -8.09 -11.13
N ALA A 290 -6.95 -7.05 -10.29
CA ALA A 290 -6.81 -7.19 -8.85
C ALA A 290 -7.96 -8.00 -8.23
N ILE A 291 -9.21 -7.64 -8.55
CA ILE A 291 -10.41 -8.36 -8.08
C ILE A 291 -10.44 -9.79 -8.64
N GLY A 292 -10.13 -9.94 -9.94
CA GLY A 292 -10.19 -11.24 -10.61
C GLY A 292 -9.22 -12.26 -10.03
N ARG A 293 -8.00 -11.85 -9.71
CA ARG A 293 -6.99 -12.74 -9.11
C ARG A 293 -7.27 -13.11 -7.65
N GLY A 294 -7.97 -12.27 -6.90
CA GLY A 294 -8.04 -12.41 -5.45
C GLY A 294 -6.68 -12.19 -4.77
N PHE A 295 -6.55 -12.59 -3.51
CA PHE A 295 -5.29 -12.54 -2.75
C PHE A 295 -4.40 -13.72 -3.14
N SER A 296 -3.26 -13.46 -3.76
CA SER A 296 -2.43 -14.48 -4.39
C SER A 296 -0.92 -14.36 -4.16
N SER A 297 -0.46 -13.21 -3.63
CA SER A 297 0.97 -12.98 -3.38
C SER A 297 1.33 -13.22 -1.91
N ALA A 298 2.58 -13.58 -1.63
CA ALA A 298 3.02 -13.98 -0.29
C ALA A 298 2.69 -12.96 0.81
N ASP A 299 3.21 -11.73 0.73
CA ASP A 299 2.96 -10.71 1.76
C ASP A 299 1.49 -10.26 1.81
N GLU A 300 0.80 -10.31 0.66
CA GLU A 300 -0.63 -10.04 0.53
C GLU A 300 -1.45 -10.98 1.42
N ILE A 301 -1.10 -12.25 1.41
CA ILE A 301 -1.76 -13.32 2.19
C ILE A 301 -1.23 -13.32 3.63
N GLN A 302 0.10 -13.45 3.79
CA GLN A 302 0.73 -13.80 5.06
C GLN A 302 0.87 -12.60 6.02
N ILE A 303 0.81 -11.37 5.53
CA ILE A 303 1.00 -10.17 6.35
C ILE A 303 -0.27 -9.33 6.38
N TRP A 304 -0.71 -8.82 5.23
CA TRP A 304 -1.76 -7.80 5.19
C TRP A 304 -3.15 -8.39 5.22
N GLY A 305 -3.40 -9.41 4.42
CA GLY A 305 -4.69 -10.09 4.33
C GLY A 305 -5.05 -10.81 5.62
N VAL A 306 -4.14 -11.64 6.15
CA VAL A 306 -4.40 -12.41 7.38
C VAL A 306 -4.67 -11.50 8.59
N LYS A 307 -3.96 -10.37 8.71
CA LYS A 307 -4.24 -9.37 9.76
C LYS A 307 -5.63 -8.75 9.57
N GLY A 308 -5.97 -8.38 8.33
CA GLY A 308 -7.30 -7.84 8.02
C GLY A 308 -8.43 -8.83 8.33
N TYR A 309 -8.24 -10.11 8.00
CA TYR A 309 -9.18 -11.18 8.34
C TYR A 309 -9.30 -11.39 9.86
N GLY A 310 -8.18 -11.45 10.56
CA GLY A 310 -8.15 -11.59 12.00
C GLY A 310 -8.90 -10.47 12.72
N ILE A 311 -8.68 -9.21 12.30
CA ILE A 311 -9.40 -8.05 12.84
C ILE A 311 -10.90 -8.18 12.57
N ALA A 312 -11.30 -8.57 11.36
CA ALA A 312 -12.72 -8.72 11.01
C ALA A 312 -13.38 -9.84 11.81
N ALA A 313 -12.75 -11.00 11.94
CA ALA A 313 -13.29 -12.15 12.64
C ALA A 313 -13.38 -11.93 14.16
N ALA A 314 -12.37 -11.31 14.76
CA ALA A 314 -12.34 -11.02 16.20
C ALA A 314 -13.12 -9.77 16.59
N GLY A 315 -13.40 -8.88 15.63
CA GLY A 315 -14.02 -7.59 15.91
C GLY A 315 -13.13 -6.64 16.73
N SER A 316 -11.79 -6.82 16.68
CA SER A 316 -10.84 -6.01 17.47
C SER A 316 -9.45 -6.05 16.87
N ILE A 317 -8.73 -4.92 16.91
CA ILE A 317 -7.30 -4.88 16.56
C ILE A 317 -6.41 -5.51 17.64
N LYS A 318 -6.90 -5.65 18.88
CA LYS A 318 -6.12 -6.20 20.01
C LYS A 318 -5.79 -7.68 19.82
N THR A 319 -6.53 -8.39 19.00
CA THR A 319 -6.35 -9.81 18.73
C THR A 319 -5.50 -10.12 17.51
N VAL A 320 -4.98 -9.10 16.83
CA VAL A 320 -4.23 -9.27 15.57
C VAL A 320 -3.03 -10.22 15.71
N THR A 321 -2.43 -10.29 16.90
CA THR A 321 -1.29 -11.18 17.19
C THR A 321 -1.67 -12.61 17.52
N ALA A 322 -2.94 -12.86 17.85
CA ALA A 322 -3.44 -14.19 18.25
C ALA A 322 -3.84 -15.07 17.05
N TRP A 323 -3.87 -14.53 15.85
CA TRP A 323 -4.37 -15.22 14.65
C TRP A 323 -3.28 -15.86 13.79
N GLY A 324 -2.20 -16.38 14.40
CA GLY A 324 -1.11 -17.01 13.66
C GLY A 324 -0.46 -16.08 12.62
N THR A 325 -0.64 -14.77 12.81
CA THR A 325 -0.12 -13.76 11.92
C THR A 325 1.38 -13.63 12.08
N ASN A 326 2.05 -13.16 11.03
CA ASN A 326 3.39 -12.65 11.18
C ASN A 326 3.39 -11.61 12.31
N THR A 327 4.10 -11.91 13.39
CA THR A 327 4.09 -11.15 14.63
C THR A 327 4.76 -9.78 14.56
N LEU A 328 5.30 -9.42 13.37
CA LEU A 328 5.95 -8.13 13.19
C LEU A 328 4.98 -6.97 13.47
N PRO A 329 5.39 -6.00 14.30
CA PRO A 329 4.56 -4.86 14.68
C PRO A 329 4.46 -3.85 13.53
N TYR A 330 3.82 -4.25 12.43
CA TYR A 330 3.51 -3.33 11.33
C TYR A 330 2.29 -2.48 11.67
N PRO A 331 2.28 -1.20 11.27
CA PRO A 331 1.10 -0.33 11.35
C PRO A 331 -0.11 -0.94 10.65
N LEU A 332 -1.32 -0.59 11.12
CA LEU A 332 -2.55 -1.32 10.80
C LEU A 332 -3.43 -0.62 9.74
N HIS A 333 -2.94 0.42 9.05
CA HIS A 333 -3.73 1.14 8.05
C HIS A 333 -4.40 0.21 7.03
N VAL A 334 -3.60 -0.54 6.30
CA VAL A 334 -4.10 -1.44 5.25
C VAL A 334 -4.89 -2.63 5.82
N PRO A 335 -4.43 -3.34 6.88
CA PRO A 335 -5.23 -4.38 7.52
C PRO A 335 -6.62 -3.91 7.98
N ILE A 336 -6.74 -2.72 8.54
CA ILE A 336 -8.02 -2.15 8.97
C ILE A 336 -8.93 -1.88 7.76
N LEU A 337 -8.40 -1.33 6.67
CA LEU A 337 -9.18 -1.14 5.45
C LEU A 337 -9.68 -2.48 4.88
N ILE A 338 -8.81 -3.51 4.80
CA ILE A 338 -9.22 -4.86 4.39
C ILE A 338 -10.28 -5.43 5.31
N SER A 339 -10.14 -5.25 6.63
CA SER A 339 -11.13 -5.72 7.60
C SER A 339 -12.49 -5.03 7.43
N ALA A 340 -12.50 -3.71 7.18
CA ALA A 340 -13.72 -2.95 6.94
C ALA A 340 -14.46 -3.45 5.68
N PHE A 341 -13.72 -3.74 4.59
CA PHE A 341 -14.32 -4.36 3.40
C PHE A 341 -14.99 -5.70 3.73
N ARG A 342 -14.33 -6.55 4.51
CA ARG A 342 -14.91 -7.84 4.91
C ARG A 342 -16.15 -7.67 5.79
N MET A 343 -16.10 -6.76 6.74
CA MET A 343 -17.22 -6.48 7.65
C MET A 343 -18.43 -5.89 6.92
N LEU A 344 -18.21 -5.04 5.92
CA LEU A 344 -19.26 -4.36 5.18
C LEU A 344 -19.81 -5.20 4.01
N PHE A 345 -18.95 -5.95 3.33
CA PHE A 345 -19.27 -6.59 2.05
C PHE A 345 -19.03 -8.10 2.03
N GLY A 346 -18.65 -8.69 3.17
CA GLY A 346 -18.52 -10.14 3.34
C GLY A 346 -17.52 -10.76 2.35
N GLU A 347 -17.99 -11.78 1.61
CA GLU A 347 -17.16 -12.53 0.64
C GLU A 347 -16.70 -11.72 -0.58
N ALA A 348 -17.19 -10.49 -0.77
CA ALA A 348 -16.64 -9.56 -1.76
C ALA A 348 -15.23 -9.04 -1.37
N LEU A 349 -14.51 -9.76 -0.51
CA LEU A 349 -13.17 -9.40 -0.04
C LEU A 349 -12.18 -9.09 -1.15
N PRO A 350 -12.12 -9.81 -2.29
CA PRO A 350 -11.23 -9.42 -3.37
C PRO A 350 -11.47 -8.00 -3.88
N ALA A 351 -12.69 -7.46 -3.69
CA ALA A 351 -12.99 -6.08 -4.00
C ALA A 351 -12.18 -5.08 -3.15
N SER A 352 -11.67 -5.49 -1.97
CA SER A 352 -10.74 -4.67 -1.18
C SER A 352 -9.46 -4.32 -1.95
N LYS A 353 -9.09 -5.10 -2.95
CA LYS A 353 -7.90 -4.84 -3.79
C LYS A 353 -8.06 -3.60 -4.68
N VAL A 354 -9.28 -3.11 -4.89
CA VAL A 354 -9.53 -1.80 -5.55
C VAL A 354 -8.87 -0.66 -4.81
N LEU A 355 -8.63 -0.79 -3.49
CA LEU A 355 -7.84 0.18 -2.72
C LEU A 355 -6.49 0.49 -3.38
N PHE A 356 -5.78 -0.54 -3.84
CA PHE A 356 -4.44 -0.40 -4.41
C PHE A 356 -4.47 0.23 -5.80
N SER A 357 -5.47 -0.15 -6.61
CA SER A 357 -5.73 0.49 -7.91
C SER A 357 -6.14 1.96 -7.73
N GLY A 358 -6.84 2.31 -6.65
CA GLY A 358 -7.17 3.68 -6.29
C GLY A 358 -5.94 4.51 -5.90
N TYR A 359 -5.02 3.97 -5.09
CA TYR A 359 -3.73 4.62 -4.80
C TYR A 359 -2.88 4.82 -6.06
N TYR A 360 -2.89 3.83 -6.96
CA TYR A 360 -2.22 3.94 -8.25
C TYR A 360 -2.78 5.08 -9.10
N LEU A 361 -4.11 5.13 -9.29
CA LEU A 361 -4.78 6.21 -10.00
C LEU A 361 -4.49 7.58 -9.35
N GLY A 362 -4.60 7.65 -8.03
CA GLY A 362 -4.29 8.86 -7.26
C GLY A 362 -2.85 9.33 -7.47
N LEU A 363 -1.89 8.41 -7.48
CA LEU A 363 -0.47 8.71 -7.72
C LEU A 363 -0.23 9.27 -9.13
N LEU A 364 -0.85 8.69 -10.17
CA LEU A 364 -0.74 9.17 -11.55
C LEU A 364 -1.31 10.58 -11.71
N VAL A 365 -2.49 10.82 -11.12
CA VAL A 365 -3.12 12.15 -11.09
C VAL A 365 -2.23 13.15 -10.35
N LEU A 366 -1.65 12.75 -9.22
CA LEU A 366 -0.75 13.59 -8.43
C LEU A 366 0.49 14.02 -9.23
N ILE A 367 1.15 13.08 -9.89
CA ILE A 367 2.31 13.33 -10.76
C ILE A 367 1.92 14.31 -11.86
N TYR A 368 0.86 14.01 -12.59
CA TYR A 368 0.41 14.82 -13.71
C TYR A 368 0.06 16.24 -13.30
N VAL A 369 -0.83 16.40 -12.31
CA VAL A 369 -1.32 17.72 -11.89
C VAL A 369 -0.20 18.56 -11.29
N TYR A 370 0.69 17.94 -10.50
CA TYR A 370 1.86 18.65 -9.95
C TYR A 370 2.75 19.18 -11.07
N LEU A 371 3.11 18.36 -12.06
CA LEU A 371 3.93 18.78 -13.19
C LEU A 371 3.26 19.91 -13.98
N VAL A 372 1.94 19.86 -14.21
CA VAL A 372 1.18 20.94 -14.87
C VAL A 372 1.20 22.23 -14.03
N GLN A 373 1.04 22.15 -12.71
CA GLN A 373 1.17 23.31 -11.81
C GLN A 373 2.57 23.93 -11.86
N LYS A 374 3.62 23.11 -12.04
CA LYS A 374 4.99 23.58 -12.29
C LYS A 374 5.20 24.04 -13.74
N GLN A 375 4.09 24.21 -14.47
CA GLN A 375 4.07 24.72 -15.83
C GLN A 375 4.83 23.85 -16.84
N VAL A 376 4.98 22.56 -16.54
CA VAL A 376 5.35 21.55 -17.52
C VAL A 376 4.22 21.44 -18.56
N ARG A 377 4.57 21.33 -19.83
CA ARG A 377 3.57 21.16 -20.89
C ARG A 377 2.69 19.94 -20.61
N ARG A 378 1.36 20.06 -20.76
CA ARG A 378 0.40 18.98 -20.45
C ARG A 378 0.75 17.65 -21.12
N SER A 379 1.21 17.69 -22.40
CA SER A 379 1.63 16.45 -23.09
C SER A 379 2.85 15.80 -22.43
N VAL A 380 3.86 16.58 -22.01
CA VAL A 380 5.04 16.06 -21.32
C VAL A 380 4.66 15.52 -19.94
N ALA A 381 3.81 16.24 -19.21
CA ALA A 381 3.32 15.80 -17.89
C ALA A 381 2.50 14.51 -18.01
N GLY A 382 1.60 14.43 -19.00
CA GLY A 382 0.80 13.24 -19.26
C GLY A 382 1.62 12.03 -19.67
N LEU A 383 2.55 12.20 -20.62
CA LEU A 383 3.47 11.13 -21.03
C LEU A 383 4.38 10.68 -19.88
N SER A 384 4.83 11.61 -19.02
CA SER A 384 5.63 11.28 -17.84
C SER A 384 4.85 10.41 -16.84
N ALA A 385 3.57 10.72 -16.60
CA ALA A 385 2.70 9.90 -15.77
C ALA A 385 2.35 8.56 -16.44
N CYS A 386 2.11 8.54 -17.77
CA CYS A 386 1.88 7.30 -18.54
C CYS A 386 3.11 6.37 -18.51
N LEU A 387 4.33 6.92 -18.54
CA LEU A 387 5.53 6.10 -18.42
C LEU A 387 5.59 5.38 -17.08
N VAL A 388 5.24 6.07 -15.98
CA VAL A 388 5.07 5.44 -14.66
C VAL A 388 3.94 4.41 -14.68
N ALA A 389 2.79 4.76 -15.27
CA ALA A 389 1.63 3.88 -15.37
C ALA A 389 1.94 2.57 -16.11
N ALA A 390 2.62 2.65 -17.24
CA ALA A 390 2.95 1.51 -18.07
C ALA A 390 4.15 0.70 -17.54
N THR A 391 4.80 1.13 -16.44
CA THR A 391 5.91 0.38 -15.84
C THR A 391 5.39 -0.91 -15.22
N PRO A 392 5.85 -2.10 -15.67
CA PRO A 392 5.33 -3.39 -15.21
C PRO A 392 5.37 -3.54 -13.70
N PHE A 393 6.44 -3.08 -13.07
CA PHE A 393 6.60 -3.13 -11.62
C PHE A 393 5.54 -2.30 -10.88
N VAL A 394 5.29 -1.07 -11.30
CA VAL A 394 4.28 -0.17 -10.70
C VAL A 394 2.88 -0.72 -10.92
N PHE A 395 2.58 -1.15 -12.16
CA PHE A 395 1.30 -1.74 -12.52
C PHE A 395 1.01 -3.02 -11.71
N ARG A 396 2.01 -3.90 -11.53
CA ARG A 396 1.88 -5.09 -10.66
C ARG A 396 1.49 -4.71 -9.24
N HIS A 397 2.10 -3.67 -8.65
CA HIS A 397 1.74 -3.19 -7.31
C HIS A 397 0.34 -2.58 -7.23
N ALA A 398 -0.25 -2.14 -8.34
CA ALA A 398 -1.64 -1.73 -8.41
C ALA A 398 -2.63 -2.91 -8.38
N THR A 399 -2.16 -4.14 -8.66
CA THR A 399 -2.99 -5.35 -8.72
C THR A 399 -2.82 -6.29 -7.52
N ILE A 400 -1.89 -6.00 -6.60
CA ILE A 400 -1.62 -6.80 -5.40
C ILE A 400 -1.82 -5.94 -4.14
N ALA A 401 -2.20 -6.59 -3.03
CA ALA A 401 -2.47 -5.89 -1.77
C ALA A 401 -1.18 -5.68 -0.94
N TYR A 402 -0.19 -5.00 -1.54
CA TYR A 402 1.05 -4.62 -0.87
C TYR A 402 1.01 -3.15 -0.45
N VAL A 403 1.46 -2.85 0.74
CA VAL A 403 1.47 -1.49 1.31
C VAL A 403 2.45 -0.52 0.65
N ASN A 404 3.32 -1.01 -0.24
CA ASN A 404 4.35 -0.20 -0.88
C ASN A 404 3.77 0.91 -1.77
N LEU A 405 2.68 0.64 -2.47
CA LEU A 405 2.02 1.64 -3.31
C LEU A 405 1.27 2.70 -2.48
N PRO A 406 0.47 2.35 -1.45
CA PRO A 406 -0.04 3.32 -0.47
C PRO A 406 1.05 4.18 0.17
N LEU A 407 2.14 3.57 0.64
CA LEU A 407 3.30 4.29 1.19
C LEU A 407 3.86 5.29 0.18
N THR A 408 4.07 4.84 -1.06
CA THR A 408 4.56 5.67 -2.16
C THR A 408 3.66 6.88 -2.40
N PHE A 409 2.36 6.66 -2.47
CA PHE A 409 1.38 7.73 -2.63
C PHE A 409 1.51 8.77 -1.52
N TYR A 410 1.53 8.35 -0.26
CA TYR A 410 1.59 9.25 0.89
C TYR A 410 2.92 10.02 0.97
N ILE A 411 4.05 9.36 0.77
CA ILE A 411 5.37 10.03 0.78
C ILE A 411 5.45 11.06 -0.36
N VAL A 412 5.07 10.68 -1.58
CA VAL A 412 5.09 11.58 -2.74
C VAL A 412 4.16 12.77 -2.50
N ALA A 413 2.92 12.53 -2.05
CA ALA A 413 1.96 13.58 -1.73
C ALA A 413 2.51 14.54 -0.66
N GLY A 414 3.09 14.00 0.42
CA GLY A 414 3.69 14.78 1.50
C GLY A 414 4.79 15.70 1.00
N VAL A 415 5.74 15.18 0.22
CA VAL A 415 6.85 15.97 -0.36
C VAL A 415 6.35 17.04 -1.32
N LEU A 416 5.42 16.71 -2.22
CA LEU A 416 4.89 17.67 -3.19
C LEU A 416 4.12 18.81 -2.50
N LEU A 417 3.30 18.50 -1.50
CA LEU A 417 2.58 19.49 -0.71
C LEU A 417 3.51 20.40 0.10
N LEU A 418 4.56 19.82 0.71
CA LEU A 418 5.58 20.56 1.43
C LEU A 418 6.30 21.55 0.52
N THR A 419 6.71 21.11 -0.67
CA THR A 419 7.37 21.99 -1.65
C THR A 419 6.45 23.11 -2.15
N LEU A 420 5.16 22.82 -2.39
CA LEU A 420 4.17 23.83 -2.76
C LEU A 420 3.95 24.86 -1.63
N GLY A 421 3.84 24.41 -0.38
CA GLY A 421 3.68 25.29 0.76
C GLY A 421 4.88 26.22 0.97
N LEU A 422 6.10 25.71 0.80
CA LEU A 422 7.33 26.51 0.94
C LEU A 422 7.52 27.56 -0.18
N GLU A 423 7.15 27.24 -1.42
CA GLU A 423 7.27 28.17 -2.53
C GLU A 423 6.23 29.28 -2.52
N GLU A 424 5.03 28.95 -2.09
CA GLU A 424 3.90 29.86 -2.04
C GLU A 424 3.74 30.48 -0.63
N SER A 425 4.87 30.87 -0.02
CA SER A 425 4.90 31.36 1.36
C SER A 425 4.07 32.63 1.60
N LEU A 426 3.72 33.37 0.56
CA LEU A 426 2.82 34.53 0.62
C LEU A 426 1.34 34.15 0.39
N ASP A 427 1.05 32.88 0.05
CA ASP A 427 -0.31 32.41 -0.12
C ASP A 427 -0.98 32.23 1.27
N PRO A 428 -2.16 32.82 1.50
CA PRO A 428 -2.90 32.64 2.77
C PRO A 428 -3.24 31.16 3.06
N TYR A 429 -3.18 30.28 2.06
CA TYR A 429 -3.41 28.85 2.20
C TYR A 429 -2.12 28.01 2.41
N ALA A 430 -0.94 28.64 2.51
CA ALA A 430 0.30 27.93 2.79
C ALA A 430 0.25 27.09 4.08
N PRO A 431 -0.33 27.57 5.21
CA PRO A 431 -0.51 26.72 6.40
C PRO A 431 -1.37 25.48 6.16
N GLY A 432 -2.41 25.58 5.34
CA GLY A 432 -3.26 24.43 4.95
C GLY A 432 -2.48 23.38 4.14
N LYS A 433 -1.59 23.82 3.24
CA LYS A 433 -0.69 22.91 2.48
C LYS A 433 0.30 22.21 3.41
N MET A 434 0.83 22.92 4.43
CA MET A 434 1.70 22.34 5.45
C MET A 434 0.98 21.28 6.29
N LEU A 435 -0.25 21.59 6.72
CA LEU A 435 -1.08 20.64 7.46
C LEU A 435 -1.39 19.38 6.61
N LEU A 436 -1.79 19.57 5.35
CA LEU A 436 -2.01 18.46 4.43
C LEU A 436 -0.74 17.62 4.22
N SER A 437 0.43 18.26 4.10
CA SER A 437 1.72 17.55 4.01
C SER A 437 1.97 16.71 5.27
N GLY A 438 1.78 17.29 6.45
CA GLY A 438 1.91 16.58 7.74
C GLY A 438 0.96 15.40 7.86
N LEU A 439 -0.30 15.56 7.43
CA LEU A 439 -1.29 14.47 7.39
C LEU A 439 -0.89 13.34 6.44
N MET A 440 -0.31 13.67 5.27
CA MET A 440 0.19 12.66 4.33
C MET A 440 1.40 11.91 4.92
N PHE A 441 2.33 12.59 5.56
CA PHE A 441 3.46 11.94 6.24
C PHE A 441 3.01 11.09 7.44
N ALA A 442 2.03 11.54 8.21
CA ALA A 442 1.42 10.75 9.28
C ALA A 442 0.75 9.48 8.71
N ALA A 443 0.03 9.59 7.59
CA ALA A 443 -0.56 8.44 6.90
C ALA A 443 0.51 7.49 6.32
N ALA A 444 1.64 8.01 5.83
CA ALA A 444 2.79 7.18 5.43
C ALA A 444 3.33 6.37 6.60
N SER A 445 3.49 7.01 7.76
CA SER A 445 3.92 6.35 9.00
C SER A 445 2.89 5.32 9.50
N TRP A 446 1.58 5.60 9.33
CA TRP A 446 0.48 4.70 9.61
C TRP A 446 0.39 3.52 8.63
N THR A 447 1.07 3.62 7.49
CA THR A 447 1.13 2.56 6.48
C THR A 447 2.30 1.61 6.73
N ARG A 448 3.49 2.13 7.08
CA ARG A 448 4.69 1.34 7.35
C ARG A 448 5.62 2.07 8.34
N PRO A 449 6.39 1.33 9.16
CA PRO A 449 7.33 1.94 10.11
C PRO A 449 8.37 2.84 9.43
N GLU A 450 8.84 2.45 8.24
CA GLU A 450 9.80 3.22 7.45
C GLU A 450 9.23 4.60 7.02
N GLY A 451 7.91 4.72 6.93
CA GLY A 451 7.23 5.96 6.62
C GLY A 451 7.56 7.09 7.59
N LEU A 452 7.69 6.80 8.89
CA LEU A 452 8.09 7.78 9.90
C LEU A 452 9.54 8.23 9.71
N ALA A 453 10.48 7.29 9.67
CA ALA A 453 11.90 7.61 9.54
C ALA A 453 12.17 8.48 8.30
N LEU A 454 11.51 8.13 7.18
CA LEU A 454 11.61 8.84 5.92
C LEU A 454 10.96 10.22 5.98
N SER A 455 9.80 10.34 6.61
CA SER A 455 9.11 11.62 6.79
C SER A 455 9.95 12.58 7.63
N LEU A 456 10.50 12.11 8.75
CA LEU A 456 11.36 12.92 9.63
C LEU A 456 12.66 13.34 8.92
N LEU A 457 13.28 12.45 8.15
CA LEU A 457 14.48 12.77 7.39
C LEU A 457 14.21 13.84 6.33
N VAL A 458 13.15 13.70 5.55
CA VAL A 458 12.76 14.66 4.52
C VAL A 458 12.44 16.02 5.14
N ILE A 459 11.63 16.03 6.19
CA ILE A 459 11.27 17.26 6.93
C ILE A 459 12.53 17.90 7.51
N GLY A 460 13.36 17.15 8.23
CA GLY A 460 14.59 17.64 8.85
C GLY A 460 15.56 18.21 7.83
N SER A 461 15.72 17.57 6.67
CA SER A 461 16.60 18.04 5.61
C SER A 461 16.10 19.36 4.98
N ILE A 462 14.79 19.45 4.76
CA ILE A 462 14.18 20.67 4.22
C ILE A 462 14.29 21.81 5.24
N LEU A 463 14.01 21.55 6.51
CA LEU A 463 14.16 22.52 7.59
C LEU A 463 15.61 22.98 7.76
N GLY A 464 16.57 22.05 7.67
CA GLY A 464 18.00 22.36 7.68
C GLY A 464 18.38 23.32 6.56
N MET A 465 17.87 23.10 5.34
CA MET A 465 18.14 24.01 4.21
C MET A 465 17.48 25.38 4.39
N VAL A 466 16.27 25.44 4.92
CA VAL A 466 15.60 26.71 5.26
C VAL A 466 16.38 27.47 6.33
N TYR A 467 16.83 26.77 7.39
CA TYR A 467 17.62 27.34 8.48
C TYR A 467 18.94 27.95 7.98
N LEU A 468 19.62 27.28 7.08
CA LEU A 468 20.86 27.77 6.46
C LEU A 468 20.62 28.98 5.52
N LYS A 469 19.45 29.61 5.58
CA LYS A 469 19.02 30.78 4.78
C LYS A 469 19.10 30.59 3.26
N ARG A 470 19.23 29.35 2.81
CA ARG A 470 19.29 29.07 1.39
C ARG A 470 17.90 29.06 0.72
N TRP A 471 16.80 29.04 1.50
CA TRP A 471 15.48 28.68 0.99
C TRP A 471 14.27 29.39 1.64
N GLY A 472 14.35 30.68 1.92
CA GLY A 472 13.22 31.48 2.38
C GLY A 472 13.09 31.57 3.91
N THR A 473 11.95 32.10 4.39
CA THR A 473 11.62 32.20 5.82
C THR A 473 10.57 31.16 6.17
N LEU A 474 10.85 30.31 7.13
CA LEU A 474 9.87 29.38 7.68
C LEU A 474 9.16 30.04 8.88
N ASN A 475 7.84 30.18 8.81
CA ASN A 475 7.06 30.61 9.96
C ASN A 475 6.93 29.46 10.97
N ARG A 476 7.14 29.72 12.26
CA ARG A 476 7.02 28.71 13.33
C ARG A 476 5.65 28.01 13.35
N SER A 477 4.56 28.74 13.03
CA SER A 477 3.23 28.16 12.94
C SER A 477 3.11 27.12 11.84
N TRP A 478 3.82 27.26 10.72
CA TRP A 478 3.80 26.27 9.64
C TRP A 478 4.49 24.99 10.04
N LEU A 479 5.56 25.08 10.83
CA LEU A 479 6.23 23.92 11.40
C LEU A 479 5.29 23.17 12.35
N ALA A 480 4.52 23.89 13.17
CA ALA A 480 3.51 23.28 14.03
C ALA A 480 2.45 22.52 13.19
N PHE A 481 1.90 23.14 12.13
CA PHE A 481 0.95 22.46 11.25
C PHE A 481 1.53 21.23 10.55
N LEU A 482 2.81 21.25 10.19
CA LEU A 482 3.49 20.12 9.56
C LEU A 482 3.74 18.98 10.55
N LEU A 483 4.21 19.28 11.77
CA LEU A 483 4.65 18.26 12.74
C LEU A 483 3.53 17.71 13.61
N THR A 484 2.48 18.51 13.91
CA THR A 484 1.39 18.05 14.80
C THR A 484 0.77 16.73 14.36
N PRO A 485 0.41 16.49 13.07
CA PRO A 485 -0.15 15.21 12.67
C PRO A 485 0.81 14.03 12.91
N LEU A 486 2.10 14.22 12.71
CA LEU A 486 3.12 13.19 12.95
C LEU A 486 3.24 12.87 14.45
N ILE A 487 3.27 13.89 15.30
CA ILE A 487 3.35 13.73 16.75
C ILE A 487 2.10 12.98 17.27
N VAL A 488 0.91 13.41 16.83
CA VAL A 488 -0.35 12.74 17.20
C VAL A 488 -0.34 11.28 16.76
N TYR A 489 0.11 11.01 15.54
CA TYR A 489 0.24 9.65 15.03
C TYR A 489 1.23 8.83 15.87
N GLU A 490 2.41 9.37 16.20
CA GLU A 490 3.41 8.63 16.97
C GLU A 490 2.94 8.28 18.38
N LEU A 491 2.29 9.21 19.07
CA LEU A 491 1.67 8.95 20.38
C LEU A 491 0.62 7.85 20.28
N PHE A 492 -0.18 7.87 19.20
CA PHE A 492 -1.17 6.85 18.93
C PHE A 492 -0.53 5.50 18.61
N TRP A 493 0.56 5.47 17.83
CA TRP A 493 1.28 4.25 17.51
C TRP A 493 1.98 3.63 18.74
N ILE A 494 2.54 4.46 19.62
CA ILE A 494 3.08 4.00 20.91
C ILE A 494 1.98 3.33 21.74
N TRP A 495 0.78 3.94 21.77
CA TRP A 495 -0.37 3.37 22.47
C TRP A 495 -0.80 2.02 21.87
N ILE A 496 -0.87 1.91 20.53
CA ILE A 496 -1.16 0.63 19.86
C ILE A 496 -0.09 -0.42 20.22
N LYS A 497 1.19 -0.07 20.13
CA LYS A 497 2.26 -1.03 20.48
C LYS A 497 2.12 -1.55 21.90
N ALA A 498 1.82 -0.69 22.84
CA ALA A 498 1.62 -1.08 24.23
C ALA A 498 0.39 -1.99 24.45
N GLN A 499 -0.69 -1.80 23.68
CA GLN A 499 -1.93 -2.57 23.85
C GLN A 499 -1.98 -3.85 23.00
N VAL A 500 -1.37 -3.84 21.81
CA VAL A 500 -1.54 -4.91 20.81
C VAL A 500 -0.30 -5.79 20.73
N TYR A 501 0.88 -5.21 20.87
CA TYR A 501 2.17 -5.88 20.65
C TYR A 501 3.02 -6.03 21.93
N ALA A 502 2.46 -5.81 23.11
CA ALA A 502 3.19 -5.86 24.38
C ALA A 502 3.94 -7.19 24.62
N SER A 503 3.32 -8.33 24.28
CA SER A 503 3.92 -9.67 24.41
C SER A 503 5.09 -9.94 23.44
N GLN A 504 5.36 -9.03 22.52
CA GLN A 504 6.40 -9.17 21.50
C GLN A 504 7.54 -8.16 21.66
N ALA A 505 7.47 -7.31 22.70
CA ALA A 505 8.46 -6.26 22.97
C ALA A 505 9.87 -6.82 23.28
N GLU A 506 9.98 -8.10 23.67
CA GLU A 506 11.26 -8.75 24.00
C GLU A 506 12.10 -9.17 22.78
N LYS A 507 11.51 -9.22 21.57
CA LYS A 507 12.32 -9.52 20.39
C LYS A 507 13.10 -8.28 20.00
N ALA A 508 14.36 -8.22 20.43
CA ALA A 508 15.30 -7.19 19.98
C ALA A 508 15.18 -7.05 18.46
N GLY A 509 14.74 -5.88 18.00
CA GLY A 509 14.55 -5.64 16.57
C GLY A 509 15.91 -5.70 15.86
N LEU A 510 15.89 -5.92 14.54
CA LEU A 510 17.06 -5.94 13.67
C LEU A 510 18.02 -4.76 13.94
N ALA A 511 17.46 -3.57 14.20
CA ALA A 511 18.24 -2.36 14.54
C ALA A 511 19.04 -2.50 15.84
N ALA A 512 18.50 -3.17 16.85
CA ALA A 512 19.23 -3.39 18.12
C ALA A 512 20.34 -4.41 17.94
N ALA A 513 20.10 -5.50 17.21
CA ALA A 513 21.14 -6.48 16.87
C ALA A 513 22.26 -5.84 16.06
N ALA A 514 21.93 -5.08 15.02
CA ALA A 514 22.89 -4.38 14.19
C ALA A 514 23.69 -3.34 14.98
N SER A 515 23.05 -2.54 15.85
CA SER A 515 23.75 -1.53 16.65
C SER A 515 24.79 -2.16 17.60
N THR A 516 24.48 -3.29 18.21
CA THR A 516 25.41 -4.00 19.08
C THR A 516 26.64 -4.48 18.29
N GLN A 517 26.46 -5.08 17.13
CA GLN A 517 27.55 -5.58 16.29
C GLN A 517 28.39 -4.46 15.69
N ILE A 518 27.76 -3.34 15.25
CA ILE A 518 28.47 -2.16 14.76
C ILE A 518 29.33 -1.53 15.86
N LEU A 519 28.80 -1.42 17.08
CA LEU A 519 29.55 -0.92 18.24
C LEU A 519 30.72 -1.82 18.60
N GLN A 520 30.66 -3.12 18.30
CA GLN A 520 31.76 -4.07 18.44
C GLN A 520 32.77 -4.04 17.28
N GLY A 521 32.63 -3.11 16.34
CA GLY A 521 33.53 -2.91 15.20
C GLY A 521 33.28 -3.83 14.01
N SER A 522 32.18 -4.59 13.99
CA SER A 522 31.80 -5.43 12.85
C SER A 522 31.16 -4.56 11.74
N LEU A 523 31.93 -4.20 10.73
CA LEU A 523 31.46 -3.44 9.57
C LEU A 523 31.38 -4.35 8.34
N HIS A 524 30.19 -4.50 7.77
CA HIS A 524 29.90 -5.34 6.59
C HIS A 524 30.00 -4.49 5.30
N LEU A 525 31.23 -4.01 4.96
CA LEU A 525 31.43 -3.13 3.81
C LEU A 525 31.13 -3.80 2.45
N ALA A 526 31.41 -5.09 2.33
CA ALA A 526 31.10 -5.85 1.12
C ALA A 526 29.59 -5.91 0.88
N GLU A 527 28.81 -6.12 1.92
CA GLU A 527 27.35 -6.13 1.91
C GLU A 527 26.78 -4.75 1.61
N ALA A 528 27.39 -3.68 2.14
CA ALA A 528 27.00 -2.31 1.78
C ALA A 528 27.16 -2.05 0.28
N LEU A 529 28.30 -2.42 -0.30
CA LEU A 529 28.55 -2.31 -1.74
C LEU A 529 27.61 -3.21 -2.55
N PHE A 530 27.31 -4.43 -2.05
CA PHE A 530 26.34 -5.33 -2.67
C PHE A 530 24.95 -4.69 -2.74
N VAL A 531 24.46 -4.08 -1.66
CA VAL A 531 23.15 -3.40 -1.63
C VAL A 531 23.12 -2.23 -2.61
N VAL A 532 24.15 -1.36 -2.63
CA VAL A 532 24.22 -0.23 -3.56
C VAL A 532 24.23 -0.71 -5.01
N ARG A 533 25.06 -1.70 -5.33
CA ARG A 533 25.11 -2.32 -6.66
C ARG A 533 23.76 -2.92 -7.05
N SER A 534 23.13 -3.67 -6.14
CA SER A 534 21.84 -4.31 -6.36
C SER A 534 20.73 -3.30 -6.58
N ALA A 535 20.72 -2.18 -5.83
CA ALA A 535 19.77 -1.09 -6.03
C ALA A 535 19.89 -0.50 -7.45
N PHE A 536 21.12 -0.27 -7.92
CA PHE A 536 21.36 0.22 -9.27
C PHE A 536 20.93 -0.80 -10.33
N LEU A 537 21.35 -2.07 -10.18
CA LEU A 537 21.01 -3.14 -11.13
C LEU A 537 19.51 -3.40 -11.17
N THR A 538 18.81 -3.30 -10.04
CA THR A 538 17.35 -3.44 -9.96
C THR A 538 16.67 -2.42 -10.88
N LEU A 539 17.09 -1.15 -10.86
CA LEU A 539 16.54 -0.11 -11.74
C LEU A 539 16.80 -0.38 -13.24
N LEU A 540 17.88 -1.09 -13.56
CA LEU A 540 18.21 -1.47 -14.93
C LEU A 540 17.47 -2.76 -15.39
N THR A 541 16.71 -3.43 -14.52
CA THR A 541 15.98 -4.65 -14.86
C THR A 541 14.83 -4.33 -15.82
N MET A 542 15.02 -4.60 -17.09
CA MET A 542 14.06 -4.27 -18.16
C MET A 542 12.68 -4.94 -17.95
N LYS A 543 12.64 -6.15 -17.41
CA LYS A 543 11.41 -6.89 -17.15
C LYS A 543 10.49 -6.18 -16.16
N ASP A 544 11.04 -5.53 -15.15
CA ASP A 544 10.29 -4.86 -14.08
C ASP A 544 10.18 -3.35 -14.31
N TRP A 545 11.28 -2.68 -14.62
CA TRP A 545 11.35 -1.23 -14.73
C TRP A 545 11.33 -0.72 -16.18
N GLY A 546 11.64 -1.58 -17.16
CA GLY A 546 11.70 -1.22 -18.56
C GLY A 546 12.66 -0.05 -18.82
N VAL A 547 12.32 0.79 -19.79
CA VAL A 547 13.12 1.98 -20.13
C VAL A 547 13.00 3.11 -19.10
N TRP A 548 12.03 3.05 -18.18
CA TRP A 548 11.85 4.10 -17.16
C TRP A 548 13.04 4.17 -16.21
N GLY A 549 13.63 3.04 -15.83
CA GLY A 549 14.82 3.00 -14.98
C GLY A 549 16.00 3.80 -15.58
N ILE A 550 16.25 3.64 -16.88
CA ILE A 550 17.26 4.43 -17.62
C ILE A 550 16.85 5.90 -17.70
N GLY A 551 15.56 6.16 -17.97
CA GLY A 551 14.98 7.49 -18.06
C GLY A 551 15.16 8.32 -16.79
N ILE A 552 15.10 7.68 -15.61
CA ILE A 552 15.34 8.33 -14.31
C ILE A 552 16.78 8.82 -14.22
N GLY A 553 17.76 7.98 -14.53
CA GLY A 553 19.17 8.36 -14.53
C GLY A 553 19.43 9.57 -15.46
N LEU A 554 18.85 9.54 -16.66
CA LEU A 554 18.95 10.64 -17.62
C LEU A 554 18.27 11.92 -17.09
N ALA A 555 17.07 11.81 -16.52
CA ALA A 555 16.34 12.95 -15.97
C ALA A 555 17.10 13.62 -14.81
N ILE A 556 17.69 12.83 -13.91
CA ILE A 556 18.55 13.35 -12.83
C ILE A 556 19.77 14.08 -13.42
N THR A 557 20.50 13.42 -14.30
CA THR A 557 21.72 13.97 -14.92
C THR A 557 21.41 15.30 -15.60
N LEU A 558 20.41 15.34 -16.46
CA LEU A 558 20.01 16.56 -17.16
C LEU A 558 19.58 17.67 -16.18
N SER A 559 18.87 17.34 -15.11
CA SER A 559 18.40 18.34 -14.14
C SER A 559 19.53 18.95 -13.31
N LEU A 560 20.63 18.22 -13.07
CA LEU A 560 21.79 18.73 -12.34
C LEU A 560 22.59 19.76 -13.15
N PHE A 561 22.66 19.60 -14.48
CA PHE A 561 23.34 20.54 -15.38
C PHE A 561 22.51 21.78 -15.71
N VAL A 562 21.25 21.84 -15.31
CA VAL A 562 20.38 22.99 -15.55
C VAL A 562 20.57 24.04 -14.46
N PRO A 563 21.06 25.26 -14.80
CA PRO A 563 21.11 26.35 -13.83
C PRO A 563 19.67 26.76 -13.45
N VAL A 564 19.29 26.46 -12.21
CA VAL A 564 17.93 26.79 -11.71
C VAL A 564 17.89 28.26 -11.35
N ARG A 565 17.44 29.11 -12.27
CA ARG A 565 17.02 30.47 -12.00
C ARG A 565 15.52 30.47 -11.67
N GLY A 566 15.16 30.71 -10.42
CA GLY A 566 13.77 30.96 -10.00
C GLY A 566 13.16 29.95 -9.02
N SER A 567 12.78 28.73 -9.44
CA SER A 567 12.14 27.75 -8.57
C SER A 567 13.12 26.76 -7.96
N LYS A 568 13.06 26.58 -6.65
CA LYS A 568 13.93 25.65 -5.89
C LYS A 568 13.28 24.25 -5.71
N SER A 569 11.99 24.13 -6.04
CA SER A 569 11.19 22.91 -5.81
C SER A 569 11.76 21.66 -6.50
N PRO A 570 12.23 21.66 -7.76
CA PRO A 570 12.80 20.46 -8.35
C PRO A 570 13.98 19.88 -7.58
N ARG A 571 14.86 20.76 -7.07
CA ARG A 571 16.03 20.34 -6.27
C ARG A 571 15.62 19.74 -4.93
N LEU A 572 14.58 20.30 -4.27
CA LEU A 572 14.03 19.73 -3.04
C LEU A 572 13.49 18.32 -3.27
N ILE A 573 12.73 18.13 -4.35
CA ILE A 573 12.14 16.84 -4.66
C ILE A 573 13.25 15.83 -4.99
N LEU A 574 14.26 16.23 -5.78
CA LEU A 574 15.43 15.38 -6.07
C LEU A 574 16.16 14.99 -4.79
N LEU A 575 16.44 15.98 -3.93
CA LEU A 575 17.09 15.71 -2.65
C LEU A 575 16.25 14.74 -1.80
N SER A 576 14.93 14.97 -1.71
CA SER A 576 14.02 14.07 -0.99
C SER A 576 14.06 12.64 -1.54
N GLY A 577 14.11 12.49 -2.87
CA GLY A 577 14.27 11.19 -3.53
C GLY A 577 15.62 10.52 -3.22
N CYS A 578 16.73 11.27 -3.30
CA CYS A 578 18.05 10.76 -2.95
C CYS A 578 18.15 10.35 -1.48
N LEU A 579 17.66 11.17 -0.56
CA LEU A 579 17.66 10.89 0.87
C LEU A 579 16.79 9.65 1.19
N TYR A 580 15.64 9.54 0.52
CA TYR A 580 14.81 8.35 0.63
C TYR A 580 15.59 7.10 0.24
N LEU A 581 16.21 7.08 -0.93
CA LEU A 581 17.00 5.94 -1.40
C LEU A 581 18.19 5.65 -0.48
N ALA A 582 18.88 6.68 0.04
CA ALA A 582 19.98 6.50 0.98
C ALA A 582 19.51 5.80 2.28
N VAL A 583 18.32 6.17 2.81
CA VAL A 583 17.75 5.49 3.98
C VAL A 583 17.41 4.04 3.65
N ILE A 584 16.78 3.77 2.50
CA ILE A 584 16.46 2.40 2.11
C ILE A 584 17.73 1.56 1.98
N ILE A 585 18.77 2.08 1.35
CA ILE A 585 20.08 1.42 1.27
C ILE A 585 20.62 1.15 2.68
N GLY A 586 20.53 2.13 3.59
CA GLY A 586 20.94 1.98 4.99
C GLY A 586 20.12 0.90 5.73
N VAL A 587 18.80 0.85 5.54
CA VAL A 587 17.94 -0.19 6.14
C VAL A 587 18.34 -1.59 5.64
N TYR A 588 18.61 -1.74 4.34
CA TYR A 588 19.07 -3.01 3.77
C TYR A 588 20.49 -3.35 4.19
N TYR A 589 21.37 -2.37 4.38
CA TYR A 589 22.67 -2.60 5.01
C TYR A 589 22.51 -3.17 6.43
N LEU A 590 21.59 -2.60 7.24
CA LEU A 590 21.30 -3.14 8.57
C LEU A 590 20.74 -4.56 8.52
N ALA A 591 20.05 -4.94 7.44
CA ALA A 591 19.57 -6.31 7.26
C ALA A 591 20.69 -7.33 7.03
N SER A 592 21.94 -6.91 6.73
CA SER A 592 23.09 -7.82 6.69
C SER A 592 23.47 -8.41 8.06
N TYR A 593 22.90 -7.86 9.13
CA TYR A 593 23.07 -8.37 10.50
C TYR A 593 21.92 -9.30 10.93
N ASP A 594 20.99 -9.67 10.03
CA ASP A 594 19.92 -10.61 10.35
C ASP A 594 20.47 -12.05 10.40
N PRO A 595 20.39 -12.76 11.54
CA PRO A 595 20.87 -14.12 11.63
C PRO A 595 19.96 -15.14 10.91
N ALA A 596 18.73 -14.77 10.56
CA ALA A 596 17.74 -15.66 9.98
C ALA A 596 17.78 -15.71 8.45
N HIS A 597 18.26 -14.64 7.80
CA HIS A 597 18.28 -14.52 6.35
C HIS A 597 19.53 -13.79 5.90
N ASP A 598 20.11 -14.24 4.81
CA ASP A 598 21.22 -13.54 4.17
C ASP A 598 20.76 -12.24 3.49
N ILE A 599 21.69 -11.37 3.17
CA ILE A 599 21.42 -10.09 2.55
C ILE A 599 20.81 -10.24 1.15
N SER A 600 21.12 -11.32 0.43
CA SER A 600 20.57 -11.57 -0.91
C SER A 600 19.06 -11.80 -0.84
N TRP A 601 18.58 -12.56 0.15
CA TRP A 601 17.17 -12.78 0.38
C TRP A 601 16.40 -11.46 0.60
N TRP A 602 16.95 -10.58 1.42
CA TRP A 602 16.36 -9.26 1.67
C TRP A 602 16.29 -8.41 0.40
N VAL A 603 17.39 -8.36 -0.36
CA VAL A 603 17.48 -7.61 -1.61
C VAL A 603 16.48 -8.14 -2.65
N ASP A 604 16.44 -9.44 -2.87
CA ASP A 604 15.59 -10.06 -3.90
C ASP A 604 14.11 -9.94 -3.57
N THR A 605 13.75 -10.03 -2.29
CA THR A 605 12.34 -10.00 -1.87
C THR A 605 11.79 -8.60 -1.70
N GLY A 606 12.62 -7.59 -1.39
CA GLY A 606 12.12 -6.32 -0.89
C GLY A 606 12.67 -5.05 -1.52
N LEU A 607 13.95 -5.01 -1.93
CA LEU A 607 14.63 -3.76 -2.29
C LEU A 607 13.90 -2.96 -3.37
N GLY A 608 13.54 -3.60 -4.49
CA GLY A 608 12.89 -2.91 -5.61
C GLY A 608 11.59 -2.20 -5.22
N ARG A 609 10.77 -2.85 -4.38
CA ARG A 609 9.48 -2.29 -3.93
C ARG A 609 9.66 -1.17 -2.91
N MET A 610 10.71 -1.23 -2.11
CA MET A 610 11.02 -0.19 -1.12
C MET A 610 11.61 1.07 -1.77
N MET A 611 12.27 0.95 -2.91
CA MET A 611 12.83 2.08 -3.65
C MET A 611 11.77 2.95 -4.34
N LEU A 612 10.56 2.45 -4.54
CA LEU A 612 9.52 3.05 -5.38
C LEU A 612 9.23 4.53 -5.05
N PRO A 613 9.03 4.97 -3.79
CA PRO A 613 8.79 6.38 -3.47
C PRO A 613 9.95 7.29 -3.91
N GLY A 614 11.20 6.90 -3.62
CA GLY A 614 12.39 7.66 -3.97
C GLY A 614 12.54 7.81 -5.48
N VAL A 615 12.33 6.72 -6.22
CA VAL A 615 12.42 6.67 -7.68
C VAL A 615 11.38 7.60 -8.33
N ILE A 616 10.14 7.61 -7.84
CA ILE A 616 9.09 8.52 -8.35
C ILE A 616 9.43 9.97 -8.03
N LEU A 617 9.93 10.28 -6.84
CA LEU A 617 10.39 11.63 -6.51
C LEU A 617 11.52 12.09 -7.42
N LEU A 618 12.50 11.25 -7.69
CA LEU A 618 13.60 11.56 -8.62
C LEU A 618 13.07 11.84 -10.03
N TRP A 619 12.11 11.05 -10.49
CA TRP A 619 11.46 11.27 -11.78
C TRP A 619 10.73 12.62 -11.85
N ILE A 620 9.88 12.94 -10.86
CA ILE A 620 9.15 14.21 -10.81
C ILE A 620 10.12 15.39 -10.74
N GLY A 621 11.13 15.31 -9.88
CA GLY A 621 12.16 16.35 -9.73
C GLY A 621 12.95 16.57 -11.02
N GLY A 622 13.36 15.50 -11.70
CA GLY A 622 14.07 15.54 -12.96
C GLY A 622 13.26 16.20 -14.08
N ILE A 623 12.03 15.75 -14.31
CA ILE A 623 11.14 16.32 -15.33
C ILE A 623 10.81 17.79 -15.05
N SER A 624 10.55 18.14 -13.77
CA SER A 624 10.31 19.53 -13.36
C SER A 624 11.53 20.42 -13.63
N GLY A 625 12.74 19.92 -13.32
CA GLY A 625 14.00 20.63 -13.55
C GLY A 625 14.24 20.90 -15.03
N ILE A 626 14.10 19.88 -15.88
CA ILE A 626 14.28 20.02 -17.34
C ILE A 626 13.32 21.06 -17.93
N SER A 627 12.06 21.09 -17.45
CA SER A 627 11.06 22.05 -17.95
C SER A 627 11.42 23.51 -17.63
N LEU A 628 12.04 23.78 -16.48
CA LEU A 628 12.49 25.13 -16.12
C LEU A 628 13.63 25.62 -17.01
N PHE A 629 14.51 24.73 -17.47
CA PHE A 629 15.55 25.07 -18.42
C PHE A 629 15.00 25.70 -19.70
N TYR A 630 13.97 25.07 -20.29
CA TYR A 630 13.36 25.58 -21.50
C TYR A 630 12.61 26.92 -21.34
N LYS A 631 12.35 27.35 -20.09
CA LYS A 631 11.81 28.68 -19.82
C LYS A 631 12.91 29.75 -19.71
N ALA A 632 14.01 29.42 -19.05
CA ALA A 632 15.11 30.35 -18.88
C ALA A 632 15.68 30.80 -20.24
N GLU A 633 15.74 29.90 -21.23
CA GLU A 633 16.14 30.23 -22.60
C GLU A 633 15.18 31.21 -23.34
N ARG A 634 13.98 31.49 -22.81
CA ARG A 634 13.03 32.45 -23.40
C ARG A 634 13.21 33.88 -22.91
N ILE A 635 13.93 34.05 -21.80
CA ILE A 635 14.08 35.35 -21.12
C ILE A 635 15.43 35.98 -21.50
N VAL A 636 16.33 35.18 -22.07
CA VAL A 636 17.60 35.62 -22.69
C VAL A 636 17.38 35.76 -24.20
#